data_249acbe6126d3fac346c9b58e2785ae8
#
_entry.id   249acbe6126d3fac346c9b58e2785ae8
#
_cell.length_a   1.000
_cell.length_b   1.000
_cell.length_c   1.000
_cell.angle_alpha   90.00
_cell.angle_beta   90.00
_cell.angle_gamma   90.00
#
_symmetry.space_group_name_H-M   'P 1'
#
loop_
_entity.id
_entity.type
_entity.pdbx_description
1 polymer ?
#
loop_
_entity_poly.entity_id
_entity_poly.type
_entity_poly.pdbx_seq_one_letter_code
_entity_poly.pdbx_strand_id
1 'polypeptide(L)'
;MASQAAYQRYNSRVSPEERRPLLAIFDGHGIIHRAYYALKDAPLVARRTGENTSAVFGFTNTLLAVIDDLKPTHLVVAVDLPGPTFRHARDASYKATRFENVKSQVVNSLGVVAELSESLRSDIAVAVAEARSREQIRESVYGTAEQAGIDSDTKLEIERALGPIESSWDIGQQMGRCLEMMEAFNIPVFSAQGYEADDVIGALAVQAAEAGIDTYLVTLDTDLIQLIRPQVTIYMMRPYQRDHVIYTEETARARYGFAPQRMADYKALRGDSSDNIPGIPGVGDGTASKLLAQYESVDGIFGSIAVVKPDKLRENLRLHESQVRQALEMATIRTDVPDVILDMEEARVGRYDRQRVLDLLRDLEFRTLVPRLPPVDEDFGGAGKPQATRNYGLVTTEAELDALVERAAAAGRFAFDLEAVGSSSPNHCLLVGVAVATGPGEACYVPVGHQPALGGPSQLPGELVLQKLARLFADPEVEKIAHNGKFDLAHLASRDIKVTGYAFDTLLAAYILGEGALGDVFRAGAGSLSLKWLVSRRMGFEMREVIDVVGKNGAKQLSVDQVMIDEFLPYACENVDYTLRLREPLERELRELGMWELFADVEMPLVPVLARMEEIGIALDTKVLREMSQGLNEQVAYLEDQAYQAVGHQFNLGSPPQLSQVLFDELGLPKTRRTKQGYSTDAQAIEALRGVHPIIDIILKWRELTKLRSTYIDALPGNVDPRDGRVHTTFDQAVAATGRLSSNNPNLQNIPVRSELGGQVRRAFVARDIGDDPLLFSADYSQIELRILAHMTQDPILMEAFRKDEDIHASTAAQVFGVTLPEVTRLQRNRAKVFNFGVLYGLSDFGLAQREGISREEAGAFIKRYFERYGSVKAWRDSIVQGTRRDGFAETLAGRRRYIPDIHSSNFNVRMGAERIAINMPVQGTASDIIKIAMIRIDDELTQRGMQSRMLLQVHDELIFEGPRSEMEQLKEIARRIMPASLELSVALKVDVKAGKNWADME
;
A
#
# COMPACT_ATOMS: atom_id res chain seq x y z
N MET A 1 31.33 -19.58 7.49
CA MET A 1 30.70 -20.23 6.31
C MET A 1 30.84 -21.77 6.29
N ALA A 2 32.02 -22.38 6.47
CA ALA A 2 32.15 -23.82 6.44
C ALA A 2 31.40 -24.54 7.58
N SER A 3 31.41 -24.02 8.81
CA SER A 3 30.73 -24.63 9.97
C SER A 3 29.19 -24.49 9.87
N GLN A 4 28.68 -23.37 9.41
CA GLN A 4 27.24 -23.13 9.20
C GLN A 4 26.68 -24.02 8.09
N ALA A 5 27.42 -24.17 6.98
CA ALA A 5 27.02 -25.05 5.88
C ALA A 5 27.09 -26.53 6.29
N ALA A 6 28.01 -26.90 7.21
CA ALA A 6 28.08 -28.24 7.78
C ALA A 6 26.92 -28.50 8.75
N TYR A 7 26.60 -27.53 9.62
CA TYR A 7 25.48 -27.60 10.55
C TYR A 7 24.13 -27.68 9.80
N GLN A 8 23.92 -26.82 8.78
CA GLN A 8 22.72 -26.88 7.96
C GLN A 8 22.55 -28.17 7.18
N ARG A 9 23.68 -28.74 6.65
CA ARG A 9 23.65 -30.05 5.99
C ARG A 9 23.40 -31.22 6.96
N TYR A 10 23.86 -31.14 8.21
CA TYR A 10 23.57 -32.15 9.22
C TYR A 10 22.07 -32.06 9.60
N ASN A 11 21.58 -30.90 9.99
CA ASN A 11 20.21 -30.73 10.46
C ASN A 11 19.13 -30.88 9.36
N SER A 12 19.50 -30.80 8.08
CA SER A 12 18.58 -31.12 6.97
C SER A 12 18.39 -32.63 6.73
N ARG A 13 19.16 -33.45 7.39
CA ARG A 13 19.15 -34.93 7.21
C ARG A 13 18.64 -35.72 8.42
N VAL A 14 18.38 -35.04 9.54
CA VAL A 14 17.94 -35.64 10.80
C VAL A 14 16.55 -35.14 11.19
N SER A 15 15.80 -35.94 11.94
CA SER A 15 14.51 -35.57 12.47
C SER A 15 14.62 -34.30 13.37
N PRO A 16 13.54 -33.54 13.58
CA PRO A 16 13.55 -32.36 14.47
C PRO A 16 14.11 -32.66 15.87
N GLU A 17 13.85 -33.86 16.41
CA GLU A 17 14.29 -34.32 17.74
C GLU A 17 15.80 -34.63 17.81
N GLU A 18 16.43 -34.93 16.69
CA GLU A 18 17.86 -35.29 16.60
C GLU A 18 18.75 -34.08 16.24
N ARG A 19 18.17 -32.88 16.06
CA ARG A 19 18.94 -31.67 15.74
C ARG A 19 19.76 -31.20 16.95
N ARG A 20 21.04 -30.87 16.71
CA ARG A 20 21.85 -30.22 17.74
C ARG A 20 21.24 -28.91 18.17
N PRO A 21 21.14 -28.61 19.48
CA PRO A 21 20.57 -27.36 19.97
C PRO A 21 21.39 -26.18 19.46
N LEU A 22 20.67 -25.16 18.92
CA LEU A 22 21.19 -23.88 18.49
C LEU A 22 20.38 -22.79 19.15
N LEU A 23 21.03 -21.95 19.95
CA LEU A 23 20.39 -20.84 20.65
C LEU A 23 20.65 -19.53 19.92
N ALA A 24 19.61 -18.73 19.73
CA ALA A 24 19.71 -17.33 19.32
C ALA A 24 19.35 -16.41 20.50
N ILE A 25 20.27 -15.54 20.90
CA ILE A 25 20.04 -14.54 21.95
C ILE A 25 19.94 -13.17 21.26
N PHE A 26 18.80 -12.51 21.37
CA PHE A 26 18.55 -11.21 20.76
C PHE A 26 18.83 -10.06 21.72
N ASP A 27 19.58 -9.06 21.27
CA ASP A 27 19.63 -7.73 21.83
C ASP A 27 18.34 -6.98 21.47
N GLY A 28 17.28 -7.18 22.25
CA GLY A 28 15.94 -6.67 21.96
C GLY A 28 15.89 -5.15 21.99
N HIS A 29 16.55 -4.52 22.97
CA HIS A 29 16.56 -3.06 23.12
C HIS A 29 17.18 -2.37 21.90
N GLY A 30 18.39 -2.78 21.52
CA GLY A 30 19.09 -2.21 20.36
C GLY A 30 18.34 -2.41 19.05
N ILE A 31 17.76 -3.58 18.84
CA ILE A 31 17.01 -3.92 17.61
C ILE A 31 15.70 -3.11 17.52
N ILE A 32 14.93 -2.98 18.60
CA ILE A 32 13.67 -2.20 18.65
C ILE A 32 13.93 -0.73 18.38
N HIS A 33 14.92 -0.13 19.04
CA HIS A 33 15.33 1.25 18.80
C HIS A 33 15.71 1.49 17.34
N ARG A 34 16.54 0.61 16.77
CA ARG A 34 16.91 0.71 15.36
C ARG A 34 15.70 0.64 14.44
N ALA A 35 14.79 -0.31 14.67
CA ALA A 35 13.59 -0.48 13.87
C ALA A 35 12.74 0.80 13.85
N TYR A 36 12.60 1.44 14.99
CA TYR A 36 11.93 2.74 15.12
C TYR A 36 12.58 3.83 14.26
N TYR A 37 13.88 4.04 14.45
CA TYR A 37 14.59 5.11 13.73
C TYR A 37 14.73 4.86 12.23
N ALA A 38 14.73 3.62 11.78
CA ALA A 38 14.76 3.28 10.36
C ALA A 38 13.49 3.69 9.60
N LEU A 39 12.36 3.83 10.30
CA LEU A 39 11.07 4.20 9.73
C LEU A 39 10.55 5.55 10.26
N LYS A 40 11.38 6.31 10.98
CA LYS A 40 10.98 7.58 11.59
C LYS A 40 10.41 8.59 10.59
N ASP A 41 10.99 8.69 9.41
CA ASP A 41 10.58 9.63 8.35
C ASP A 41 9.36 9.17 7.56
N ALA A 42 9.01 7.88 7.66
CA ALA A 42 7.83 7.28 7.03
C ALA A 42 7.24 6.21 7.96
N PRO A 43 6.62 6.61 9.09
CA PRO A 43 6.16 5.69 10.11
C PRO A 43 5.04 4.79 9.60
N LEU A 44 5.06 3.55 10.05
CA LEU A 44 3.96 2.62 9.85
C LEU A 44 2.92 2.88 10.94
N VAL A 45 1.73 3.26 10.54
CA VAL A 45 0.63 3.55 11.46
C VAL A 45 -0.49 2.53 11.26
N ALA A 46 -0.88 1.85 12.34
CA ALA A 46 -2.06 0.97 12.31
C ALA A 46 -3.32 1.83 12.12
N ARG A 47 -4.07 1.56 11.06
CA ARG A 47 -5.11 2.48 10.58
C ARG A 47 -6.34 2.51 11.46
N ARG A 48 -6.66 1.37 12.06
CA ARG A 48 -7.80 1.24 12.95
C ARG A 48 -7.60 2.02 14.26
N THR A 49 -6.38 2.05 14.77
CA THR A 49 -6.06 2.64 16.08
C THR A 49 -5.32 3.97 16.01
N GLY A 50 -4.73 4.31 14.84
CA GLY A 50 -3.82 5.45 14.71
C GLY A 50 -2.46 5.23 15.40
N GLU A 51 -2.17 4.03 15.89
CA GLU A 51 -0.96 3.67 16.61
C GLU A 51 0.24 3.57 15.66
N ASN A 52 1.37 4.17 16.03
CA ASN A 52 2.64 3.97 15.31
C ASN A 52 3.19 2.58 15.65
N THR A 53 3.35 1.75 14.63
CA THR A 53 3.78 0.34 14.76
C THR A 53 5.14 0.07 14.14
N SER A 54 5.89 1.12 13.79
CA SER A 54 7.15 1.03 13.04
C SER A 54 8.21 0.15 13.71
N ALA A 55 8.40 0.33 15.03
CA ALA A 55 9.37 -0.46 15.80
C ALA A 55 8.92 -1.92 15.92
N VAL A 56 7.62 -2.15 16.17
CA VAL A 56 7.06 -3.49 16.31
C VAL A 56 7.19 -4.27 15.00
N PHE A 57 6.85 -3.64 13.89
CA PHE A 57 7.03 -4.24 12.55
C PHE A 57 8.50 -4.58 12.28
N GLY A 58 9.39 -3.62 12.48
CA GLY A 58 10.81 -3.81 12.20
C GLY A 58 11.46 -4.86 13.09
N PHE A 59 11.10 -4.89 14.37
CA PHE A 59 11.54 -5.93 15.32
C PHE A 59 11.04 -7.32 14.91
N THR A 60 9.72 -7.46 14.70
CA THR A 60 9.11 -8.74 14.32
C THR A 60 9.64 -9.25 12.98
N ASN A 61 9.79 -8.35 11.99
CA ASN A 61 10.39 -8.68 10.71
C ASN A 61 11.85 -9.18 10.84
N THR A 62 12.63 -8.56 11.74
CA THR A 62 14.00 -8.98 12.03
C THR A 62 14.03 -10.34 12.73
N LEU A 63 13.16 -10.52 13.72
CA LEU A 63 13.01 -11.80 14.45
C LEU A 63 12.74 -12.95 13.47
N LEU A 64 11.74 -12.80 12.63
CA LEU A 64 11.39 -13.81 11.62
C LEU A 64 12.49 -14.01 10.57
N ALA A 65 13.22 -12.95 10.19
CA ALA A 65 14.34 -13.07 9.25
C ALA A 65 15.49 -13.88 9.83
N VAL A 66 15.81 -13.69 11.11
CA VAL A 66 16.87 -14.45 11.79
C VAL A 66 16.45 -15.90 12.03
N ILE A 67 15.17 -16.14 12.35
CA ILE A 67 14.63 -17.52 12.44
C ILE A 67 14.76 -18.23 11.09
N ASP A 68 14.43 -17.55 9.99
CA ASP A 68 14.55 -18.11 8.64
C ASP A 68 16.00 -18.40 8.23
N ASP A 69 16.94 -17.53 8.61
CA ASP A 69 18.35 -17.63 8.20
C ASP A 69 19.14 -18.65 9.07
N LEU A 70 19.04 -18.54 10.38
CA LEU A 70 19.77 -19.39 11.32
C LEU A 70 19.06 -20.72 11.61
N LYS A 71 17.73 -20.76 11.51
CA LYS A 71 16.87 -21.89 11.91
C LYS A 71 17.20 -22.36 13.34
N PRO A 72 17.20 -21.45 14.34
CA PRO A 72 17.53 -21.80 15.70
C PRO A 72 16.49 -22.75 16.27
N THR A 73 16.91 -23.64 17.15
CA THR A 73 16.01 -24.52 17.90
C THR A 73 15.50 -23.83 19.16
N HIS A 74 16.23 -22.83 19.66
CA HIS A 74 15.92 -22.09 20.89
C HIS A 74 16.17 -20.59 20.65
N LEU A 75 15.36 -19.75 21.29
CA LEU A 75 15.43 -18.30 21.14
C LEU A 75 15.05 -17.61 22.44
N VAL A 76 15.82 -16.59 22.80
CA VAL A 76 15.55 -15.69 23.94
C VAL A 76 15.85 -14.25 23.56
N VAL A 77 15.23 -13.30 24.26
CA VAL A 77 15.44 -11.86 24.04
C VAL A 77 15.86 -11.21 25.36
N ALA A 78 16.87 -10.36 25.32
CA ALA A 78 17.25 -9.51 26.45
C ALA A 78 16.83 -8.05 26.22
N VAL A 79 16.32 -7.39 27.27
CA VAL A 79 15.89 -6.00 27.23
C VAL A 79 16.38 -5.22 28.43
N ASP A 80 16.63 -3.92 28.27
CA ASP A 80 16.95 -3.00 29.37
C ASP A 80 15.71 -2.71 30.23
N LEU A 81 15.91 -2.63 31.53
CA LEU A 81 14.93 -2.06 32.45
C LEU A 81 15.17 -0.55 32.66
N PRO A 82 14.11 0.25 32.88
CA PRO A 82 14.28 1.64 33.28
C PRO A 82 14.96 1.75 34.64
N GLY A 83 15.94 2.65 34.75
CA GLY A 83 16.60 2.94 36.00
C GLY A 83 18.12 2.98 35.91
N PRO A 84 18.80 3.42 37.00
CA PRO A 84 20.26 3.47 37.02
C PRO A 84 20.84 2.06 37.12
N THR A 85 21.91 1.82 36.39
CA THR A 85 22.71 0.59 36.45
C THR A 85 23.92 0.76 37.37
N PHE A 86 24.63 -0.34 37.66
CA PHE A 86 25.86 -0.26 38.42
C PHE A 86 26.91 0.68 37.79
N ARG A 87 26.89 0.88 36.48
CA ARG A 87 27.75 1.81 35.74
C ARG A 87 27.44 3.26 36.13
N HIS A 88 26.18 3.62 36.28
CA HIS A 88 25.78 4.95 36.78
C HIS A 88 26.19 5.19 38.23
N ALA A 89 26.20 4.14 39.04
CA ALA A 89 26.70 4.25 40.43
C ALA A 89 28.23 4.48 40.49
N ARG A 90 28.97 4.00 39.48
CA ARG A 90 30.41 4.20 39.34
C ARG A 90 30.79 5.53 38.74
N ASP A 91 30.03 5.98 37.74
CA ASP A 91 30.24 7.25 37.05
C ASP A 91 28.89 7.87 36.68
N ALA A 92 28.51 8.95 37.34
CA ALA A 92 27.26 9.66 37.07
C ALA A 92 27.21 10.29 35.67
N SER A 93 28.35 10.43 34.99
CA SER A 93 28.42 10.95 33.61
C SER A 93 28.19 9.87 32.54
N TYR A 94 28.09 8.60 32.92
CA TYR A 94 27.84 7.49 32.02
C TYR A 94 26.52 7.70 31.28
N LYS A 95 26.55 7.67 29.93
CA LYS A 95 25.38 7.92 29.03
C LYS A 95 24.68 9.29 29.25
N ALA A 96 25.21 10.21 30.09
CA ALA A 96 24.57 11.49 30.38
C ALA A 96 24.40 12.39 29.15
N THR A 97 25.30 12.30 28.17
CA THR A 97 25.22 13.05 26.91
C THR A 97 23.96 12.76 26.10
N ARG A 98 23.35 11.60 26.25
CA ARG A 98 22.10 11.23 25.54
C ARG A 98 20.94 12.14 25.96
N PHE A 99 20.80 12.47 27.24
CA PHE A 99 19.73 13.34 27.75
C PHE A 99 20.00 14.82 27.45
N GLU A 100 21.24 15.28 27.61
CA GLU A 100 21.65 16.66 27.29
C GLU A 100 21.53 16.97 25.81
N ASN A 101 21.78 15.99 24.94
CA ASN A 101 21.53 16.13 23.50
C ASN A 101 20.02 16.33 23.20
N VAL A 102 19.11 15.65 23.90
CA VAL A 102 17.66 15.85 23.76
C VAL A 102 17.27 17.26 24.20
N LYS A 103 17.74 17.74 25.34
CA LYS A 103 17.53 19.13 25.79
C LYS A 103 17.98 20.15 24.74
N SER A 104 19.22 20.00 24.24
CA SER A 104 19.79 20.88 23.23
C SER A 104 18.96 20.87 21.93
N GLN A 105 18.50 19.71 21.49
CA GLN A 105 17.65 19.59 20.30
C GLN A 105 16.31 20.30 20.49
N VAL A 106 15.66 20.15 21.64
CA VAL A 106 14.38 20.80 21.97
C VAL A 106 14.54 22.33 21.98
N VAL A 107 15.57 22.84 22.68
CA VAL A 107 15.85 24.28 22.73
C VAL A 107 16.14 24.86 21.35
N ASN A 108 16.96 24.17 20.53
CA ASN A 108 17.24 24.59 19.15
C ASN A 108 15.99 24.59 18.27
N SER A 109 15.15 23.59 18.39
CA SER A 109 13.90 23.49 17.62
C SER A 109 12.90 24.57 18.03
N LEU A 110 12.78 24.89 19.33
CA LEU A 110 11.96 25.99 19.82
C LEU A 110 12.51 27.35 19.43
N GLY A 111 13.83 27.48 19.26
CA GLY A 111 14.49 28.69 18.82
C GLY A 111 14.10 29.17 17.42
N VAL A 112 13.64 28.28 16.55
CA VAL A 112 13.21 28.61 15.18
C VAL A 112 11.69 28.80 15.03
N VAL A 113 10.90 28.62 16.08
CA VAL A 113 9.45 28.89 16.07
C VAL A 113 9.23 30.41 16.02
N ALA A 114 8.73 30.92 14.90
CA ALA A 114 8.71 32.35 14.59
C ALA A 114 7.79 33.16 15.52
N GLU A 115 6.70 32.55 15.93
CA GLU A 115 5.63 33.19 16.72
C GLU A 115 5.91 33.29 18.21
N LEU A 116 6.98 32.63 18.72
CA LEU A 116 7.38 32.75 20.12
C LEU A 116 8.14 34.05 20.35
N SER A 117 7.72 34.82 21.35
CA SER A 117 8.47 36.02 21.80
C SER A 117 9.84 35.62 22.38
N GLU A 118 10.80 36.54 22.34
CA GLU A 118 12.17 36.31 22.86
C GLU A 118 12.16 36.00 24.37
N SER A 119 11.26 36.65 25.13
CA SER A 119 11.05 36.34 26.54
C SER A 119 10.54 34.92 26.75
N LEU A 120 9.52 34.50 26.04
CA LEU A 120 8.92 33.16 26.16
C LEU A 120 9.91 32.04 25.76
N ARG A 121 10.70 32.27 24.72
CA ARG A 121 11.81 31.34 24.35
C ARG A 121 12.84 31.20 25.48
N SER A 122 13.21 32.31 26.13
CA SER A 122 14.13 32.30 27.26
C SER A 122 13.55 31.52 28.44
N ASP A 123 12.29 31.75 28.79
CA ASP A 123 11.63 31.10 29.91
C ASP A 123 11.49 29.59 29.67
N ILE A 124 11.14 29.19 28.47
CA ILE A 124 11.10 27.76 28.06
C ILE A 124 12.52 27.16 28.10
N ALA A 125 13.52 27.85 27.59
CA ALA A 125 14.91 27.35 27.59
C ALA A 125 15.43 27.10 29.03
N VAL A 126 15.08 27.98 29.97
CA VAL A 126 15.41 27.81 31.41
C VAL A 126 14.68 26.59 31.97
N ALA A 127 13.38 26.48 31.71
CA ALA A 127 12.59 25.35 32.17
C ALA A 127 13.09 23.99 31.63
N VAL A 128 13.50 23.93 30.34
CA VAL A 128 14.13 22.75 29.74
C VAL A 128 15.48 22.44 30.37
N ALA A 129 16.29 23.46 30.66
CA ALA A 129 17.59 23.27 31.29
C ALA A 129 17.49 22.69 32.71
N GLU A 130 16.48 23.11 33.50
CA GLU A 130 16.24 22.64 34.86
C GLU A 130 15.57 21.25 34.91
N ALA A 131 14.93 20.78 33.86
CA ALA A 131 14.24 19.50 33.83
C ALA A 131 15.21 18.32 34.04
N ARG A 132 14.78 17.36 34.86
CA ARG A 132 15.54 16.14 35.21
C ARG A 132 15.04 14.90 34.49
N SER A 133 13.91 14.99 33.79
CA SER A 133 13.34 13.92 32.97
C SER A 133 12.74 14.50 31.70
N ARG A 134 12.54 13.64 30.70
CA ARG A 134 11.84 14.00 29.43
C ARG A 134 10.40 14.43 29.65
N GLU A 135 9.74 13.80 30.62
CA GLU A 135 8.37 14.13 31.03
C GLU A 135 8.30 15.54 31.64
N GLN A 136 9.26 15.90 32.51
CA GLN A 136 9.38 17.25 33.04
C GLN A 136 9.66 18.29 31.95
N ILE A 137 10.47 18.00 30.93
CA ILE A 137 10.64 18.91 29.79
C ILE A 137 9.30 19.19 29.13
N ARG A 138 8.51 18.14 28.84
CA ARG A 138 7.22 18.27 28.21
C ARG A 138 6.27 19.12 29.05
N GLU A 139 6.08 18.74 30.30
CA GLU A 139 5.22 19.48 31.26
C GLU A 139 5.63 20.93 31.42
N SER A 140 6.91 21.21 31.54
CA SER A 140 7.42 22.56 31.68
C SER A 140 7.21 23.40 30.44
N VAL A 141 7.44 22.85 29.23
CA VAL A 141 7.22 23.58 27.97
C VAL A 141 5.74 23.88 27.77
N TYR A 142 4.85 22.91 27.98
CA TYR A 142 3.40 23.14 27.85
C TYR A 142 2.86 24.08 28.92
N GLY A 143 3.30 23.93 30.18
CA GLY A 143 2.89 24.80 31.29
C GLY A 143 3.30 26.26 31.05
N THR A 144 4.54 26.51 30.59
CA THR A 144 5.02 27.86 30.27
C THR A 144 4.30 28.45 29.05
N ALA A 145 4.04 27.64 28.04
CA ALA A 145 3.29 28.05 26.83
C ALA A 145 1.82 28.39 27.14
N GLU A 146 1.15 27.57 27.95
CA GLU A 146 -0.24 27.76 28.36
C GLU A 146 -0.42 29.04 29.22
N GLN A 147 0.51 29.32 30.13
CA GLN A 147 0.53 30.58 30.92
C GLN A 147 0.71 31.82 30.03
N ALA A 148 1.37 31.68 28.88
CA ALA A 148 1.58 32.77 27.94
C ALA A 148 0.40 33.00 27.00
N GLY A 149 -0.62 32.15 27.00
CA GLY A 149 -1.85 32.30 26.19
C GLY A 149 -1.62 32.24 24.68
N ILE A 150 -0.75 31.35 24.21
CA ILE A 150 -0.40 31.16 22.78
C ILE A 150 -1.62 30.66 21.97
N ASP A 151 -1.65 31.01 20.69
CA ASP A 151 -2.67 30.54 19.76
C ASP A 151 -2.45 29.06 19.34
N SER A 152 -3.44 28.51 18.64
CA SER A 152 -3.46 27.11 18.23
C SER A 152 -2.34 26.75 17.23
N ASP A 153 -1.93 27.70 16.40
CA ASP A 153 -0.90 27.46 15.38
C ASP A 153 0.48 27.43 16.02
N THR A 154 0.75 28.35 16.93
CA THR A 154 1.99 28.38 17.75
C THR A 154 2.09 27.13 18.65
N LYS A 155 0.95 26.68 19.20
CA LYS A 155 0.91 25.42 19.98
C LYS A 155 1.34 24.21 19.12
N LEU A 156 0.89 24.13 17.89
CA LEU A 156 1.27 23.06 16.95
C LEU A 156 2.77 23.09 16.60
N GLU A 157 3.38 24.28 16.54
CA GLU A 157 4.82 24.41 16.30
C GLU A 157 5.66 24.01 17.53
N ILE A 158 5.16 24.29 18.73
CA ILE A 158 5.77 23.79 19.98
C ILE A 158 5.69 22.26 20.04
N GLU A 159 4.57 21.66 19.68
CA GLU A 159 4.43 20.20 19.57
C GLU A 159 5.48 19.61 18.62
N ARG A 160 5.72 20.25 17.48
CA ARG A 160 6.80 19.84 16.54
C ARG A 160 8.19 19.96 17.14
N ALA A 161 8.45 21.02 17.89
CA ALA A 161 9.74 21.23 18.54
C ALA A 161 10.02 20.22 19.67
N LEU A 162 8.97 19.65 20.27
CA LEU A 162 9.03 18.57 21.25
C LEU A 162 9.21 17.17 20.61
N GLY A 163 9.23 17.06 19.30
CA GLY A 163 9.40 15.80 18.57
C GLY A 163 10.48 14.83 19.08
N PRO A 164 11.65 15.28 19.58
CA PRO A 164 12.64 14.40 20.21
C PRO A 164 12.14 13.72 21.49
N ILE A 165 11.24 14.38 22.24
CA ILE A 165 10.64 13.84 23.49
C ILE A 165 9.49 12.92 23.16
N GLU A 166 8.63 13.31 22.23
CA GLU A 166 7.50 12.50 21.75
C GLU A 166 7.97 11.20 21.11
N SER A 167 9.06 11.24 20.34
CA SER A 167 9.69 10.04 19.80
C SER A 167 10.09 9.05 20.89
N SER A 168 10.53 9.55 22.06
CA SER A 168 10.92 8.69 23.18
C SER A 168 9.73 8.04 23.88
N TRP A 169 8.61 8.76 23.99
CA TRP A 169 7.38 8.23 24.54
C TRP A 169 6.73 7.20 23.61
N ASP A 170 6.72 7.49 22.32
CA ASP A 170 6.26 6.60 21.26
C ASP A 170 7.06 5.29 21.22
N ILE A 171 8.40 5.35 21.33
CA ILE A 171 9.25 4.15 21.47
C ILE A 171 8.85 3.34 22.72
N GLY A 172 8.56 4.01 23.83
CA GLY A 172 8.13 3.34 25.06
C GLY A 172 6.83 2.55 24.89
N GLN A 173 5.84 3.11 24.18
CA GLN A 173 4.62 2.41 23.86
C GLN A 173 4.86 1.23 22.91
N GLN A 174 5.66 1.43 21.88
CA GLN A 174 5.99 0.39 20.92
C GLN A 174 6.85 -0.72 21.55
N MET A 175 7.66 -0.41 22.59
CA MET A 175 8.36 -1.42 23.38
C MET A 175 7.34 -2.36 24.06
N GLY A 176 6.28 -1.82 24.67
CA GLY A 176 5.20 -2.61 25.25
C GLY A 176 4.56 -3.57 24.23
N ARG A 177 4.31 -3.08 23.00
CA ARG A 177 3.80 -3.93 21.92
C ARG A 177 4.81 -4.98 21.45
N CYS A 178 6.12 -4.68 21.46
CA CYS A 178 7.14 -5.68 21.16
C CYS A 178 7.16 -6.79 22.24
N LEU A 179 7.02 -6.42 23.53
CA LEU A 179 6.90 -7.40 24.62
C LEU A 179 5.65 -8.27 24.45
N GLU A 180 4.51 -7.68 24.11
CA GLU A 180 3.28 -8.43 23.81
C GLU A 180 3.46 -9.42 22.63
N MET A 181 4.21 -9.00 21.60
CA MET A 181 4.56 -9.87 20.48
C MET A 181 5.44 -11.03 20.91
N MET A 182 6.47 -10.79 21.74
CA MET A 182 7.33 -11.85 22.27
C MET A 182 6.54 -12.82 23.16
N GLU A 183 5.65 -12.30 24.00
CA GLU A 183 4.73 -13.12 24.80
C GLU A 183 3.81 -13.97 23.93
N ALA A 184 3.24 -13.41 22.84
CA ALA A 184 2.40 -14.16 21.91
C ALA A 184 3.18 -15.29 21.21
N PHE A 185 4.45 -15.07 20.89
CA PHE A 185 5.37 -16.11 20.37
C PHE A 185 5.90 -17.05 21.45
N ASN A 186 5.53 -16.85 22.71
CA ASN A 186 6.07 -17.59 23.86
C ASN A 186 7.61 -17.58 23.91
N ILE A 187 8.21 -16.41 23.60
CA ILE A 187 9.67 -16.21 23.63
C ILE A 187 10.05 -15.64 25.00
N PRO A 188 10.92 -16.28 25.75
CA PRO A 188 11.39 -15.77 27.02
C PRO A 188 12.12 -14.43 26.87
N VAL A 189 11.72 -13.46 27.70
CA VAL A 189 12.33 -12.14 27.76
C VAL A 189 13.09 -11.99 29.10
N PHE A 190 14.37 -11.70 28.99
CA PHE A 190 15.25 -11.56 30.14
C PHE A 190 15.60 -10.09 30.39
N SER A 191 15.62 -9.72 31.67
CA SER A 191 16.06 -8.40 32.14
C SER A 191 16.50 -8.50 33.59
N ALA A 192 17.39 -7.62 34.05
CA ALA A 192 17.84 -7.62 35.42
C ALA A 192 17.95 -6.18 35.96
N GLN A 193 17.44 -5.95 37.18
CA GLN A 193 17.49 -4.62 37.78
C GLN A 193 18.91 -4.24 38.13
N GLY A 194 19.36 -3.07 37.72
CA GLY A 194 20.71 -2.57 37.96
C GLY A 194 21.78 -3.05 36.97
N TYR A 195 21.38 -3.84 35.96
CA TYR A 195 22.22 -4.31 34.88
C TYR A 195 21.65 -3.88 33.50
N GLU A 196 22.49 -3.89 32.48
CA GLU A 196 22.06 -3.61 31.11
C GLU A 196 21.77 -4.91 30.37
N ALA A 197 21.04 -4.83 29.26
CA ALA A 197 20.73 -5.98 28.40
C ALA A 197 22.00 -6.73 27.97
N ASP A 198 23.11 -6.02 27.71
CA ASP A 198 24.40 -6.61 27.36
C ASP A 198 24.95 -7.54 28.46
N ASP A 199 24.78 -7.16 29.74
CA ASP A 199 25.20 -7.97 30.88
C ASP A 199 24.32 -9.26 30.98
N VAL A 200 23.01 -9.13 30.76
CA VAL A 200 22.07 -10.24 30.70
C VAL A 200 22.44 -11.19 29.55
N ILE A 201 22.72 -10.66 28.36
CA ILE A 201 23.20 -11.44 27.19
C ILE A 201 24.51 -12.16 27.56
N GLY A 202 25.42 -11.46 28.24
CA GLY A 202 26.69 -12.05 28.73
C GLY A 202 26.48 -13.25 29.64
N ALA A 203 25.57 -13.13 30.62
CA ALA A 203 25.24 -14.21 31.54
C ALA A 203 24.61 -15.42 30.82
N LEU A 204 23.64 -15.18 29.93
CA LEU A 204 23.00 -16.23 29.14
C LEU A 204 24.00 -16.96 28.20
N ALA A 205 24.89 -16.17 27.54
CA ALA A 205 25.89 -16.70 26.62
C ALA A 205 26.93 -17.59 27.34
N VAL A 206 27.28 -17.25 28.57
CA VAL A 206 28.19 -18.10 29.39
C VAL A 206 27.50 -19.38 29.77
N GLN A 207 26.27 -19.34 30.29
CA GLN A 207 25.51 -20.55 30.66
C GLN A 207 25.32 -21.49 29.45
N ALA A 208 24.97 -20.96 28.28
CA ALA A 208 24.85 -21.72 27.05
C ALA A 208 26.18 -22.38 26.63
N ALA A 209 27.29 -21.63 26.72
CA ALA A 209 28.60 -22.13 26.36
C ALA A 209 29.07 -23.25 27.34
N GLU A 210 28.82 -23.10 28.65
CA GLU A 210 29.12 -24.12 29.67
C GLU A 210 28.28 -25.40 29.46
N ALA A 211 27.04 -25.26 28.94
CA ALA A 211 26.20 -26.36 28.55
C ALA A 211 26.58 -26.97 27.17
N GLY A 212 27.60 -26.43 26.49
CA GLY A 212 28.05 -26.89 25.18
C GLY A 212 27.08 -26.57 24.02
N ILE A 213 26.24 -25.54 24.17
CA ILE A 213 25.21 -25.14 23.20
C ILE A 213 25.80 -24.10 22.24
N ASP A 214 25.70 -24.36 20.92
CA ASP A 214 26.06 -23.40 19.90
C ASP A 214 25.12 -22.18 19.97
N THR A 215 25.71 -20.99 20.10
CA THR A 215 24.92 -19.75 20.38
C THR A 215 25.26 -18.64 19.40
N TYR A 216 24.25 -18.00 18.86
CA TYR A 216 24.38 -16.75 18.11
C TYR A 216 23.82 -15.57 18.91
N LEU A 217 24.65 -14.55 19.13
CA LEU A 217 24.22 -13.27 19.68
C LEU A 217 23.81 -12.36 18.53
N VAL A 218 22.54 -12.03 18.45
CA VAL A 218 21.96 -11.19 17.39
C VAL A 218 21.91 -9.74 17.87
N THR A 219 22.78 -8.89 17.34
CA THR A 219 22.95 -7.54 17.82
C THR A 219 23.41 -6.58 16.72
N LEU A 220 23.42 -5.29 17.09
CA LEU A 220 24.03 -4.19 16.35
C LEU A 220 25.24 -3.63 17.07
N ASP A 221 25.43 -4.01 18.33
CA ASP A 221 26.48 -3.46 19.18
C ASP A 221 27.78 -4.25 19.06
N THR A 222 28.88 -3.51 18.89
CA THR A 222 30.23 -4.07 18.85
C THR A 222 30.75 -4.49 20.21
N ASP A 223 30.10 -4.08 21.30
CA ASP A 223 30.51 -4.40 22.66
C ASP A 223 30.39 -5.90 22.94
N LEU A 224 29.35 -6.51 22.37
CA LEU A 224 29.11 -7.94 22.50
C LEU A 224 30.20 -8.80 21.84
N ILE A 225 31.10 -8.24 21.03
CA ILE A 225 32.25 -8.95 20.44
C ILE A 225 33.17 -9.53 21.52
N GLN A 226 33.24 -8.91 22.71
CA GLN A 226 34.01 -9.43 23.83
C GLN A 226 33.53 -10.79 24.34
N LEU A 227 32.28 -11.17 24.04
CA LEU A 227 31.67 -12.43 24.47
C LEU A 227 31.99 -13.62 23.54
N ILE A 228 32.65 -13.38 22.40
CA ILE A 228 33.01 -14.44 21.44
C ILE A 228 33.91 -15.51 22.12
N ARG A 229 33.52 -16.78 22.00
CA ARG A 229 34.22 -17.97 22.45
C ARG A 229 33.86 -19.17 21.58
N PRO A 230 34.41 -20.36 21.76
CA PRO A 230 34.20 -21.50 20.83
C PRO A 230 32.74 -21.80 20.47
N GLN A 231 31.81 -21.68 21.41
CA GLN A 231 30.37 -21.90 21.20
C GLN A 231 29.57 -20.62 20.92
N VAL A 232 30.18 -19.41 21.05
CA VAL A 232 29.47 -18.15 20.93
C VAL A 232 29.95 -17.35 19.74
N THR A 233 29.05 -17.07 18.82
CA THR A 233 29.26 -16.34 17.57
C THR A 233 28.37 -15.11 17.54
N ILE A 234 28.86 -14.00 17.00
CA ILE A 234 28.04 -12.79 16.82
C ILE A 234 27.41 -12.76 15.44
N TYR A 235 26.10 -12.59 15.39
CA TYR A 235 25.33 -12.27 14.19
C TYR A 235 25.13 -10.74 14.19
N MET A 236 26.05 -10.02 13.55
CA MET A 236 26.08 -8.57 13.52
C MET A 236 25.22 -8.06 12.37
N MET A 237 24.11 -7.42 12.68
CA MET A 237 23.25 -6.77 11.69
C MET A 237 23.88 -5.47 11.18
N ARG A 238 23.76 -5.18 9.87
CA ARG A 238 24.25 -3.92 9.29
C ARG A 238 23.17 -2.85 9.25
N PRO A 239 23.48 -1.61 9.64
CA PRO A 239 22.56 -0.50 9.50
C PRO A 239 22.15 -0.30 8.02
N TYR A 240 20.83 -0.13 7.77
CA TYR A 240 20.25 0.19 6.44
C TYR A 240 20.51 -0.83 5.32
N GLN A 241 21.00 -2.03 5.62
CA GLN A 241 21.23 -3.11 4.66
C GLN A 241 20.49 -4.37 5.12
N ARG A 242 20.03 -5.21 4.18
CA ARG A 242 19.47 -6.53 4.47
C ARG A 242 20.56 -7.59 4.67
N ASP A 243 21.77 -7.16 4.98
CA ASP A 243 22.97 -7.97 5.10
C ASP A 243 23.45 -8.02 6.55
N HIS A 244 24.13 -9.05 6.92
CA HIS A 244 24.73 -9.27 8.24
C HIS A 244 26.19 -9.69 8.12
N VAL A 245 26.93 -9.59 9.22
CA VAL A 245 28.31 -10.09 9.32
C VAL A 245 28.39 -11.07 10.47
N ILE A 246 28.94 -12.23 10.21
CA ILE A 246 29.21 -13.22 11.26
C ILE A 246 30.63 -13.02 11.79
N TYR A 247 30.73 -12.72 13.11
CA TYR A 247 32.00 -12.67 13.79
C TYR A 247 32.22 -13.90 14.63
N THR A 248 33.20 -14.70 14.20
CA THR A 248 33.86 -15.77 14.97
C THR A 248 35.15 -15.21 15.57
N GLU A 249 35.86 -15.99 16.40
CA GLU A 249 37.17 -15.55 16.92
C GLU A 249 38.17 -15.20 15.79
N GLU A 250 38.18 -16.01 14.71
CA GLU A 250 39.06 -15.80 13.55
C GLU A 250 38.69 -14.50 12.81
N THR A 251 37.40 -14.31 12.47
CA THR A 251 36.96 -13.15 11.67
C THR A 251 37.03 -11.86 12.46
N ALA A 252 36.76 -11.88 13.79
CA ALA A 252 36.92 -10.73 14.65
C ALA A 252 38.41 -10.35 14.82
N ARG A 253 39.30 -11.32 15.05
CA ARG A 253 40.75 -11.10 15.11
C ARG A 253 41.30 -10.52 13.79
N ALA A 254 40.86 -11.06 12.67
CA ALA A 254 41.23 -10.51 11.35
C ALA A 254 40.77 -9.06 11.14
N ARG A 255 39.60 -8.71 11.66
CA ARG A 255 39.02 -7.37 11.56
C ARG A 255 39.70 -6.34 12.44
N TYR A 256 39.95 -6.68 13.72
CA TYR A 256 40.39 -5.72 14.76
C TYR A 256 41.88 -5.82 15.05
N GLY A 257 42.57 -6.89 14.71
CA GLY A 257 43.99 -7.13 14.91
C GLY A 257 44.37 -7.66 16.31
N PHE A 258 43.38 -7.97 17.17
CA PHE A 258 43.58 -8.52 18.52
C PHE A 258 42.45 -9.54 18.83
N ALA A 259 42.60 -10.26 19.95
CA ALA A 259 41.59 -11.23 20.37
C ALA A 259 40.26 -10.60 20.72
N PRO A 260 39.08 -11.10 20.26
CA PRO A 260 37.79 -10.46 20.48
C PRO A 260 37.46 -10.21 21.95
N GLN A 261 37.94 -11.05 22.88
CA GLN A 261 37.79 -10.92 24.32
C GLN A 261 38.45 -9.63 24.90
N ARG A 262 39.28 -8.94 24.08
CA ARG A 262 39.92 -7.68 24.40
C ARG A 262 39.19 -6.43 23.85
N MET A 263 37.95 -6.58 23.47
CA MET A 263 37.16 -5.45 22.97
C MET A 263 36.92 -4.38 24.05
N ALA A 264 36.73 -4.78 25.32
CA ALA A 264 36.65 -3.87 26.46
C ALA A 264 37.98 -3.10 26.67
N ASP A 265 39.16 -3.77 26.59
CA ASP A 265 40.48 -3.15 26.62
C ASP A 265 40.66 -2.13 25.49
N TYR A 266 40.19 -2.47 24.28
CA TYR A 266 40.22 -1.59 23.12
C TYR A 266 39.43 -0.30 23.35
N LYS A 267 38.19 -0.44 23.88
CA LYS A 267 37.33 0.71 24.19
C LYS A 267 37.89 1.56 25.34
N ALA A 268 38.49 0.94 26.34
CA ALA A 268 39.11 1.66 27.41
C ALA A 268 40.28 2.53 26.95
N LEU A 269 41.08 2.09 25.96
CA LEU A 269 42.19 2.86 25.40
C LEU A 269 41.73 3.96 24.44
N ARG A 270 40.79 3.62 23.54
CA ARG A 270 40.29 4.53 22.49
C ARG A 270 39.24 5.50 23.00
N GLY A 271 38.45 5.10 23.97
CA GLY A 271 37.20 5.73 24.39
C GLY A 271 35.99 5.25 23.60
N ASP A 272 34.82 5.52 24.16
CA ASP A 272 33.53 5.31 23.51
C ASP A 272 32.63 6.54 23.71
N SER A 273 32.39 7.27 22.62
CA SER A 273 31.55 8.47 22.66
C SER A 273 30.07 8.15 22.82
N SER A 274 29.64 6.93 22.46
CA SER A 274 28.22 6.50 22.58
C SER A 274 27.83 6.36 24.05
N ASP A 275 28.76 5.91 24.90
CA ASP A 275 28.56 5.67 26.32
C ASP A 275 29.23 6.70 27.22
N ASN A 276 29.79 7.74 26.60
CA ASN A 276 30.53 8.80 27.28
C ASN A 276 31.76 8.29 28.07
N ILE A 277 32.41 7.25 27.55
CA ILE A 277 33.64 6.71 28.12
C ILE A 277 34.82 7.46 27.50
N PRO A 278 35.62 8.21 28.29
CA PRO A 278 36.72 8.98 27.78
C PRO A 278 37.91 8.09 27.41
N GLY A 279 38.45 8.27 26.21
CA GLY A 279 39.68 7.61 25.77
C GLY A 279 40.93 8.39 26.11
N ILE A 280 42.09 7.82 25.82
CA ILE A 280 43.39 8.48 26.00
C ILE A 280 43.60 9.49 24.85
N PRO A 281 43.85 10.76 25.11
CA PRO A 281 44.14 11.74 24.07
C PRO A 281 45.27 11.28 23.13
N GLY A 282 44.99 11.22 21.82
CA GLY A 282 45.95 10.77 20.81
C GLY A 282 46.10 9.27 20.62
N VAL A 283 45.29 8.48 21.31
CA VAL A 283 45.14 7.04 21.07
C VAL A 283 43.83 6.77 20.28
N GLY A 284 43.94 6.66 18.97
CA GLY A 284 42.86 6.27 18.09
C GLY A 284 42.90 4.78 17.76
N ASP A 285 41.95 4.35 16.88
CA ASP A 285 41.71 2.95 16.46
C ASP A 285 43.02 2.19 16.17
N GLY A 286 43.86 2.73 15.29
CA GLY A 286 45.08 2.05 14.85
C GLY A 286 46.17 1.94 15.93
N THR A 287 46.18 2.90 16.89
CA THR A 287 47.13 2.86 18.03
C THR A 287 46.66 1.86 19.06
N ALA A 288 45.37 1.86 19.44
CA ALA A 288 44.81 0.92 20.38
C ALA A 288 44.93 -0.53 19.88
N SER A 289 44.59 -0.80 18.59
CA SER A 289 44.76 -2.12 18.00
C SER A 289 46.21 -2.62 18.03
N LYS A 290 47.19 -1.78 17.69
CA LYS A 290 48.64 -2.12 17.74
C LYS A 290 49.11 -2.43 19.16
N LEU A 291 48.66 -1.63 20.14
CA LEU A 291 49.03 -1.87 21.54
C LEU A 291 48.49 -3.23 22.03
N LEU A 292 47.22 -3.55 21.72
CA LEU A 292 46.61 -4.82 22.11
C LEU A 292 47.20 -6.02 21.33
N ALA A 293 47.54 -5.83 20.07
CA ALA A 293 48.25 -6.88 19.30
C ALA A 293 49.64 -7.18 19.87
N GLN A 294 50.32 -6.22 20.48
CA GLN A 294 51.68 -6.34 21.00
C GLN A 294 51.71 -6.78 22.48
N TYR A 295 50.82 -6.22 23.29
CA TYR A 295 50.82 -6.39 24.76
C TYR A 295 49.62 -7.15 25.32
N GLU A 296 48.74 -7.63 24.44
CA GLU A 296 47.56 -8.47 24.67
C GLU A 296 46.44 -7.84 25.52
N SER A 297 46.72 -7.00 26.52
CA SER A 297 45.68 -6.39 27.38
C SER A 297 46.16 -5.04 27.96
N VAL A 298 45.22 -4.30 28.54
CA VAL A 298 45.52 -3.09 29.32
C VAL A 298 46.55 -3.39 30.42
N ASP A 299 46.40 -4.47 31.15
CA ASP A 299 47.39 -4.88 32.17
C ASP A 299 48.75 -5.20 31.55
N GLY A 300 48.82 -5.89 30.41
CA GLY A 300 50.03 -6.17 29.68
C GLY A 300 50.74 -4.86 29.19
N ILE A 301 49.96 -3.86 28.74
CA ILE A 301 50.47 -2.57 28.33
C ILE A 301 51.12 -1.83 29.54
N PHE A 302 50.40 -1.74 30.66
CA PHE A 302 50.92 -1.07 31.85
C PHE A 302 52.04 -1.85 32.54
N GLY A 303 51.99 -3.20 32.53
CA GLY A 303 53.08 -4.04 32.97
C GLY A 303 54.39 -3.90 32.17
N SER A 304 54.23 -3.54 30.88
CA SER A 304 55.33 -3.32 29.95
C SER A 304 55.55 -1.87 29.60
N ILE A 305 55.02 -0.94 30.37
CA ILE A 305 54.96 0.51 30.07
C ILE A 305 56.36 1.12 29.83
N ALA A 306 57.42 0.59 30.45
CA ALA A 306 58.81 1.07 30.32
C ALA A 306 59.37 0.94 28.89
N VAL A 307 58.85 -0.04 28.10
CA VAL A 307 59.33 -0.34 26.75
C VAL A 307 58.38 0.15 25.64
N VAL A 308 57.21 0.72 25.99
CA VAL A 308 56.28 1.31 25.03
C VAL A 308 56.91 2.50 24.28
N LYS A 309 56.79 2.49 22.97
CA LYS A 309 57.28 3.58 22.09
C LYS A 309 56.14 4.12 21.23
N PRO A 310 56.18 5.41 20.85
CA PRO A 310 57.20 6.44 21.17
C PRO A 310 57.03 6.95 22.59
N ASP A 311 58.06 7.63 23.11
CA ASP A 311 58.10 8.13 24.48
C ASP A 311 56.87 8.98 24.87
N LYS A 312 56.41 9.83 23.96
CA LYS A 312 55.21 10.64 24.16
C LYS A 312 53.97 9.79 24.43
N LEU A 313 53.81 8.65 23.72
CA LEU A 313 52.70 7.72 23.96
C LEU A 313 52.85 7.05 25.35
N ARG A 314 54.06 6.65 25.73
CA ARG A 314 54.34 6.06 27.03
C ARG A 314 53.98 7.00 28.18
N GLU A 315 54.36 8.25 28.08
CA GLU A 315 54.04 9.25 29.08
C GLU A 315 52.52 9.50 29.16
N ASN A 316 51.86 9.60 28.01
CA ASN A 316 50.44 9.79 27.99
C ASN A 316 49.66 8.62 28.56
N LEU A 317 50.05 7.38 28.29
CA LEU A 317 49.51 6.18 28.92
C LEU A 317 49.68 6.22 30.45
N ARG A 318 50.88 6.56 30.94
CA ARG A 318 51.14 6.67 32.39
C ARG A 318 50.24 7.69 33.07
N LEU A 319 50.07 8.84 32.45
CA LEU A 319 49.23 9.92 32.99
C LEU A 319 47.75 9.50 33.12
N HIS A 320 47.26 8.64 32.23
CA HIS A 320 45.85 8.29 32.15
C HIS A 320 45.56 6.86 32.64
N GLU A 321 46.49 6.18 33.32
CA GLU A 321 46.32 4.77 33.77
C GLU A 321 45.04 4.57 34.57
N SER A 322 44.79 5.45 35.57
CA SER A 322 43.60 5.34 36.42
C SER A 322 42.30 5.50 35.61
N GLN A 323 42.30 6.42 34.68
CA GLN A 323 41.16 6.64 33.78
C GLN A 323 40.90 5.43 32.88
N VAL A 324 41.95 4.79 32.31
CA VAL A 324 41.83 3.60 31.49
C VAL A 324 41.29 2.40 32.28
N ARG A 325 41.73 2.23 33.51
CA ARG A 325 41.24 1.16 34.38
C ARG A 325 39.76 1.34 34.72
N GLN A 326 39.31 2.57 34.99
CA GLN A 326 37.92 2.90 35.19
C GLN A 326 37.13 2.66 33.91
N ALA A 327 37.63 3.11 32.76
CA ALA A 327 37.03 2.90 31.45
C ALA A 327 36.93 1.41 31.13
N LEU A 328 37.93 0.59 31.48
CA LEU A 328 37.88 -0.85 31.30
C LEU A 328 36.76 -1.50 32.13
N GLU A 329 36.61 -1.10 33.37
CA GLU A 329 35.53 -1.58 34.25
C GLU A 329 34.15 -1.22 33.65
N MET A 330 34.01 -0.01 33.11
CA MET A 330 32.77 0.46 32.50
C MET A 330 32.43 -0.26 31.17
N ALA A 331 33.45 -0.57 30.35
CA ALA A 331 33.29 -1.22 29.07
C ALA A 331 33.16 -2.75 29.18
N THR A 332 33.47 -3.33 30.32
CA THR A 332 33.42 -4.78 30.55
C THR A 332 31.97 -5.23 30.81
N ILE A 333 31.49 -6.19 30.00
CA ILE A 333 30.19 -6.83 30.18
C ILE A 333 30.27 -7.80 31.36
N ARG A 334 29.35 -7.66 32.30
CA ARG A 334 29.20 -8.58 33.43
C ARG A 334 28.54 -9.88 32.95
N THR A 335 29.02 -11.02 33.45
CA THR A 335 28.47 -12.34 33.13
C THR A 335 27.96 -13.08 34.37
N ASP A 336 28.01 -12.41 35.51
CA ASP A 336 27.59 -12.92 36.83
C ASP A 336 26.29 -12.20 37.30
N VAL A 337 25.33 -12.03 36.38
CA VAL A 337 24.06 -11.35 36.68
C VAL A 337 23.15 -12.25 37.50
N PRO A 338 22.71 -11.81 38.69
CA PRO A 338 21.86 -12.63 39.53
C PRO A 338 20.45 -12.85 38.91
N ASP A 339 19.85 -13.97 39.27
CA ASP A 339 18.47 -14.36 38.89
C ASP A 339 18.22 -14.51 37.36
N VAL A 340 19.29 -14.50 36.56
CA VAL A 340 19.22 -14.79 35.11
C VAL A 340 19.59 -16.25 34.90
N ILE A 341 18.60 -17.10 34.66
CA ILE A 341 18.75 -18.55 34.49
C ILE A 341 18.19 -18.95 33.14
N LEU A 342 19.01 -19.57 32.28
CA LEU A 342 18.60 -20.04 30.96
C LEU A 342 17.84 -21.37 31.10
N ASP A 343 16.52 -21.35 30.77
CA ASP A 343 15.72 -22.55 30.61
C ASP A 343 15.57 -22.88 29.13
N MET A 344 16.15 -24.03 28.73
CA MET A 344 16.13 -24.45 27.33
C MET A 344 14.77 -25.00 26.88
N GLU A 345 13.95 -25.52 27.82
CA GLU A 345 12.61 -25.97 27.47
C GLU A 345 11.64 -24.81 27.20
N GLU A 346 11.74 -23.73 27.97
CA GLU A 346 10.98 -22.51 27.74
C GLU A 346 11.43 -21.76 26.51
N ALA A 347 12.73 -21.85 26.16
CA ALA A 347 13.31 -21.15 25.02
C ALA A 347 13.05 -21.81 23.65
N ARG A 348 12.34 -22.94 23.56
CA ARG A 348 12.12 -23.68 22.32
C ARG A 348 11.32 -22.87 21.30
N VAL A 349 11.82 -22.76 20.06
CA VAL A 349 11.13 -22.14 18.94
C VAL A 349 10.01 -23.04 18.43
N GLY A 350 8.84 -22.47 18.12
CA GLY A 350 7.66 -23.20 17.64
C GLY A 350 6.61 -23.50 18.73
N ARG A 351 6.92 -23.28 20.00
CA ARG A 351 5.98 -23.45 21.12
C ARG A 351 5.15 -22.22 21.37
N TYR A 352 4.25 -21.86 20.46
CA TYR A 352 3.40 -20.68 20.61
C TYR A 352 1.96 -20.92 20.13
N ASP A 353 1.01 -20.13 20.64
CA ASP A 353 -0.35 -20.11 20.13
C ASP A 353 -0.40 -19.32 18.81
N ARG A 354 -0.47 -20.05 17.70
CA ARG A 354 -0.52 -19.44 16.35
C ARG A 354 -1.68 -18.47 16.18
N GLN A 355 -2.84 -18.78 16.79
CA GLN A 355 -4.01 -17.91 16.69
C GLN A 355 -3.79 -16.58 17.41
N ARG A 356 -3.20 -16.60 18.60
CA ARG A 356 -2.85 -15.39 19.36
C ARG A 356 -1.88 -14.50 18.58
N VAL A 357 -0.86 -15.10 17.94
CA VAL A 357 0.08 -14.36 17.08
C VAL A 357 -0.62 -13.79 15.85
N LEU A 358 -1.49 -14.55 15.19
CA LEU A 358 -2.27 -14.08 14.05
C LEU A 358 -3.21 -12.93 14.42
N ASP A 359 -3.86 -13.00 15.57
CA ASP A 359 -4.74 -11.96 16.09
C ASP A 359 -3.95 -10.66 16.34
N LEU A 360 -2.77 -10.76 16.95
CA LEU A 360 -1.90 -9.61 17.18
C LEU A 360 -1.32 -9.03 15.89
N LEU A 361 -0.85 -9.87 14.95
CA LEU A 361 -0.39 -9.41 13.63
C LEU A 361 -1.52 -8.75 12.83
N ARG A 362 -2.75 -9.20 13.03
CA ARG A 362 -3.96 -8.62 12.43
C ARG A 362 -4.27 -7.25 13.02
N ASP A 363 -4.24 -7.12 14.34
CA ASP A 363 -4.48 -5.85 15.04
C ASP A 363 -3.44 -4.79 14.67
N LEU A 364 -2.20 -5.20 14.47
CA LEU A 364 -1.08 -4.36 14.04
C LEU A 364 -0.98 -4.20 12.51
N GLU A 365 -1.81 -4.88 11.74
CA GLU A 365 -1.86 -4.88 10.27
C GLU A 365 -0.57 -5.41 9.59
N PHE A 366 0.14 -6.36 10.19
CA PHE A 366 1.42 -6.92 9.73
C PHE A 366 1.27 -8.15 8.80
N ARG A 367 0.55 -7.98 7.71
CA ARG A 367 0.16 -9.06 6.79
C ARG A 367 1.32 -9.77 6.11
N THR A 368 2.36 -9.02 5.76
CA THR A 368 3.54 -9.56 5.06
C THR A 368 4.38 -10.49 5.93
N LEU A 369 4.12 -10.51 7.23
CA LEU A 369 4.82 -11.35 8.18
C LEU A 369 4.15 -12.73 8.39
N VAL A 370 2.84 -12.82 8.11
CA VAL A 370 2.05 -14.05 8.30
C VAL A 370 2.65 -15.29 7.56
N PRO A 371 3.05 -15.21 6.27
CA PRO A 371 3.63 -16.36 5.57
C PRO A 371 5.00 -16.81 6.08
N ARG A 372 5.60 -16.02 6.96
CA ARG A 372 6.94 -16.25 7.53
C ARG A 372 6.89 -16.77 8.95
N LEU A 373 5.70 -17.01 9.50
CA LEU A 373 5.55 -17.57 10.83
C LEU A 373 6.17 -18.97 10.88
N PRO A 374 7.02 -19.26 11.88
CA PRO A 374 7.60 -20.59 12.04
C PRO A 374 6.50 -21.64 12.27
N PRO A 375 6.72 -22.90 11.87
CA PRO A 375 5.78 -23.98 12.17
C PRO A 375 5.60 -24.11 13.68
N VAL A 376 4.39 -24.44 14.12
CA VAL A 376 4.09 -24.74 15.53
C VAL A 376 4.44 -26.19 15.82
N ASP A 377 5.05 -26.45 16.98
CA ASP A 377 5.29 -27.82 17.46
C ASP A 377 3.93 -28.52 17.65
N GLU A 378 3.77 -29.72 17.05
CA GLU A 378 2.50 -30.45 17.07
C GLU A 378 2.04 -30.78 18.52
N ASP A 379 2.96 -30.96 19.45
CA ASP A 379 2.68 -31.22 20.86
C ASP A 379 2.27 -29.97 21.67
N PHE A 380 2.54 -28.76 21.18
CA PHE A 380 2.24 -27.50 21.87
C PHE A 380 0.96 -26.84 21.34
N GLY A 381 0.55 -27.13 20.14
CA GLY A 381 -0.72 -26.67 19.58
C GLY A 381 -1.89 -27.23 20.38
N GLY A 382 -2.22 -26.56 21.48
CA GLY A 382 -3.35 -26.91 22.33
C GLY A 382 -4.59 -27.16 21.47
N ALA A 383 -5.35 -28.17 21.85
CA ALA A 383 -6.52 -28.72 21.21
C ALA A 383 -7.25 -27.67 20.36
N GLY A 384 -7.11 -27.78 19.04
CA GLY A 384 -7.74 -26.88 18.09
C GLY A 384 -9.17 -26.59 18.50
N LYS A 385 -9.56 -25.33 18.43
CA LYS A 385 -11.01 -25.03 18.36
C LYS A 385 -11.62 -26.05 17.41
N PRO A 386 -12.76 -26.68 17.74
CA PRO A 386 -13.31 -27.72 16.90
C PRO A 386 -13.30 -27.23 15.47
N GLN A 387 -12.52 -27.88 14.61
CA GLN A 387 -12.65 -27.71 13.18
C GLN A 387 -14.14 -27.93 12.92
N ALA A 388 -14.85 -26.85 12.61
CA ALA A 388 -16.26 -26.98 12.22
C ALA A 388 -16.27 -28.11 11.19
N THR A 389 -17.04 -29.15 11.46
CA THR A 389 -17.09 -30.34 10.62
C THR A 389 -17.33 -29.90 9.19
N ARG A 390 -16.28 -30.04 8.37
CA ARG A 390 -16.35 -29.68 6.95
C ARG A 390 -16.89 -30.89 6.22
N ASN A 391 -18.08 -30.77 5.71
CA ASN A 391 -18.73 -31.76 4.86
C ASN A 391 -18.60 -31.29 3.41
N TYR A 392 -17.40 -31.46 2.82
CA TYR A 392 -17.14 -31.14 1.44
C TYR A 392 -17.38 -32.35 0.56
N GLY A 393 -18.35 -32.24 -0.36
CA GLY A 393 -18.83 -33.33 -1.20
C GLY A 393 -18.42 -33.15 -2.66
N LEU A 394 -18.12 -34.28 -3.33
CA LEU A 394 -17.99 -34.36 -4.78
C LEU A 394 -19.31 -34.81 -5.37
N VAL A 395 -19.80 -34.12 -6.43
CA VAL A 395 -21.03 -34.46 -7.16
C VAL A 395 -20.64 -35.00 -8.52
N THR A 396 -20.88 -36.29 -8.74
CA THR A 396 -20.47 -36.99 -9.96
C THR A 396 -21.62 -37.70 -10.67
N THR A 397 -22.78 -37.70 -10.02
CA THR A 397 -24.02 -38.33 -10.59
C THR A 397 -25.16 -37.31 -10.69
N GLU A 398 -26.10 -37.58 -11.60
CA GLU A 398 -27.26 -36.71 -11.78
C GLU A 398 -28.16 -36.66 -10.55
N ALA A 399 -28.30 -37.76 -9.80
CA ALA A 399 -29.08 -37.81 -8.55
C ALA A 399 -28.44 -36.96 -7.42
N GLU A 400 -27.13 -36.96 -7.33
CA GLU A 400 -26.39 -36.08 -6.38
C GLU A 400 -26.57 -34.60 -6.76
N LEU A 401 -26.56 -34.29 -8.06
CA LEU A 401 -26.78 -32.92 -8.56
C LEU A 401 -28.23 -32.46 -8.26
N ASP A 402 -29.25 -33.33 -8.49
CA ASP A 402 -30.63 -33.02 -8.15
C ASP A 402 -30.77 -32.75 -6.63
N ALA A 403 -30.17 -33.61 -5.80
CA ALA A 403 -30.16 -33.42 -4.37
C ALA A 403 -29.45 -32.11 -3.95
N LEU A 404 -28.38 -31.68 -4.62
CA LEU A 404 -27.72 -30.40 -4.39
C LEU A 404 -28.65 -29.22 -4.73
N VAL A 405 -29.34 -29.27 -5.88
CA VAL A 405 -30.29 -28.24 -6.31
C VAL A 405 -31.43 -28.09 -5.29
N GLU A 406 -32.00 -29.22 -4.84
CA GLU A 406 -33.07 -29.20 -3.85
C GLU A 406 -32.60 -28.63 -2.51
N ARG A 407 -31.40 -29.00 -2.03
CA ARG A 407 -30.84 -28.44 -0.79
C ARG A 407 -30.61 -26.94 -0.91
N ALA A 408 -30.08 -26.46 -2.03
CA ALA A 408 -29.83 -25.05 -2.24
C ALA A 408 -31.16 -24.25 -2.30
N ALA A 409 -32.17 -24.78 -2.99
CA ALA A 409 -33.50 -24.17 -3.02
C ALA A 409 -34.14 -24.13 -1.62
N ALA A 410 -34.08 -25.24 -0.87
CA ALA A 410 -34.62 -25.33 0.48
C ALA A 410 -33.91 -24.42 1.48
N ALA A 411 -32.60 -24.15 1.31
CA ALA A 411 -31.84 -23.23 2.13
C ALA A 411 -32.22 -21.75 1.89
N GLY A 412 -32.90 -21.43 0.78
CA GLY A 412 -33.29 -20.08 0.39
C GLY A 412 -32.12 -19.17 0.03
N ARG A 413 -30.89 -19.68 0.12
CA ARG A 413 -29.66 -18.99 -0.25
C ARG A 413 -28.49 -19.95 -0.46
N PHE A 414 -27.57 -19.61 -1.35
CA PHE A 414 -26.33 -20.36 -1.54
C PHE A 414 -25.20 -19.46 -2.03
N ALA A 415 -23.96 -19.85 -1.70
CA ALA A 415 -22.79 -19.26 -2.35
C ALA A 415 -22.34 -20.14 -3.52
N PHE A 416 -21.82 -19.52 -4.59
CA PHE A 416 -21.34 -20.21 -5.77
C PHE A 416 -20.07 -19.59 -6.32
N ASP A 417 -19.30 -20.40 -7.07
CA ASP A 417 -18.09 -20.02 -7.78
C ASP A 417 -17.93 -20.89 -9.02
N LEU A 418 -17.63 -20.30 -10.17
CA LEU A 418 -17.41 -21.00 -11.43
C LEU A 418 -15.91 -21.10 -11.72
N GLU A 419 -15.41 -22.31 -11.77
CA GLU A 419 -14.00 -22.55 -12.11
C GLU A 419 -13.86 -22.70 -13.63
N ALA A 420 -13.07 -21.85 -14.26
CA ALA A 420 -12.93 -21.79 -15.69
C ALA A 420 -11.47 -21.59 -16.14
N VAL A 421 -11.14 -22.01 -17.37
CA VAL A 421 -9.81 -21.90 -17.97
C VAL A 421 -9.85 -21.34 -19.38
N GLY A 422 -8.73 -20.81 -19.84
CA GLY A 422 -8.49 -20.40 -21.23
C GLY A 422 -8.41 -18.89 -21.38
N SER A 423 -9.52 -18.16 -21.33
CA SER A 423 -9.56 -16.72 -21.57
C SER A 423 -9.96 -15.93 -20.33
N SER A 424 -9.51 -14.68 -20.25
CA SER A 424 -10.04 -13.72 -19.27
C SER A 424 -11.43 -13.21 -19.64
N SER A 425 -11.89 -13.44 -20.89
CA SER A 425 -13.25 -13.12 -21.32
C SER A 425 -14.20 -14.26 -20.96
N PRO A 426 -15.30 -13.98 -20.25
CA PRO A 426 -16.30 -15.01 -19.86
C PRO A 426 -16.83 -15.83 -21.03
N ASN A 427 -16.98 -15.22 -22.21
CA ASN A 427 -17.50 -15.85 -23.43
C ASN A 427 -16.55 -16.89 -24.04
N HIS A 428 -15.26 -16.87 -23.65
CA HIS A 428 -14.20 -17.67 -24.26
C HIS A 428 -13.58 -18.69 -23.32
N CYS A 429 -13.95 -18.70 -22.06
CA CYS A 429 -13.42 -19.67 -21.11
C CYS A 429 -14.22 -20.99 -21.15
N LEU A 430 -13.49 -22.07 -20.87
CA LEU A 430 -14.07 -23.40 -20.71
C LEU A 430 -14.39 -23.61 -19.23
N LEU A 431 -15.61 -23.98 -18.92
CA LEU A 431 -16.04 -24.33 -17.57
C LEU A 431 -15.36 -25.64 -17.15
N VAL A 432 -14.69 -25.61 -16.01
CA VAL A 432 -14.00 -26.76 -15.41
C VAL A 432 -14.85 -27.37 -14.30
N GLY A 433 -15.55 -26.55 -13.54
CA GLY A 433 -16.47 -27.03 -12.50
C GLY A 433 -17.28 -25.91 -11.87
N VAL A 434 -18.23 -26.34 -11.02
CA VAL A 434 -19.09 -25.42 -10.25
C VAL A 434 -18.98 -25.80 -8.78
N ALA A 435 -18.64 -24.84 -7.93
CA ALA A 435 -18.68 -25.01 -6.49
C ALA A 435 -19.94 -24.35 -5.91
N VAL A 436 -20.57 -24.99 -4.93
CA VAL A 436 -21.80 -24.51 -4.28
C VAL A 436 -21.74 -24.78 -2.78
N ALA A 437 -22.02 -23.77 -1.94
CA ALA A 437 -22.20 -23.92 -0.49
C ALA A 437 -23.61 -23.52 -0.08
N THR A 438 -24.29 -24.41 0.69
CA THR A 438 -25.66 -24.21 1.17
C THR A 438 -25.74 -23.86 2.66
N GLY A 439 -24.66 -24.06 3.39
CA GLY A 439 -24.50 -23.74 4.80
C GLY A 439 -23.02 -23.70 5.23
N PRO A 440 -22.73 -23.14 6.40
CA PRO A 440 -21.37 -23.13 6.94
C PRO A 440 -20.79 -24.53 7.12
N GLY A 441 -19.72 -24.87 6.40
CA GLY A 441 -19.11 -26.20 6.39
C GLY A 441 -19.75 -27.19 5.44
N GLU A 442 -20.80 -26.80 4.70
CA GLU A 442 -21.51 -27.65 3.76
C GLU A 442 -21.30 -27.12 2.32
N ALA A 443 -20.35 -27.67 1.61
CA ALA A 443 -20.05 -27.29 0.24
C ALA A 443 -19.86 -28.50 -0.68
N CYS A 444 -20.20 -28.34 -1.94
CA CYS A 444 -20.04 -29.39 -2.97
C CYS A 444 -19.32 -28.81 -4.19
N TYR A 445 -18.52 -29.65 -4.84
CA TYR A 445 -17.90 -29.36 -6.12
C TYR A 445 -18.46 -30.29 -7.20
N VAL A 446 -18.85 -29.73 -8.33
CA VAL A 446 -19.40 -30.43 -9.51
C VAL A 446 -18.39 -30.30 -10.64
N PRO A 447 -17.49 -31.28 -10.87
CA PRO A 447 -16.51 -31.24 -11.97
C PRO A 447 -17.20 -31.51 -13.32
N VAL A 448 -16.81 -30.76 -14.35
CA VAL A 448 -17.38 -30.89 -15.72
C VAL A 448 -16.32 -30.83 -16.81
N GLY A 449 -15.14 -30.31 -16.56
CA GLY A 449 -14.15 -30.03 -17.60
C GLY A 449 -12.69 -30.32 -17.18
N HIS A 450 -12.46 -31.12 -16.13
CA HIS A 450 -11.10 -31.59 -15.81
C HIS A 450 -10.63 -32.61 -16.84
N GLN A 451 -9.33 -32.65 -17.10
CA GLN A 451 -8.73 -33.65 -18.00
C GLN A 451 -8.90 -35.05 -17.38
N PRO A 452 -9.28 -36.05 -18.17
CA PRO A 452 -9.50 -37.38 -17.68
C PRO A 452 -8.20 -37.98 -17.08
N ALA A 453 -8.26 -38.40 -15.83
CA ALA A 453 -7.18 -39.12 -15.17
C ALA A 453 -7.49 -40.61 -15.07
N LEU A 454 -6.46 -41.47 -15.18
CA LEU A 454 -6.62 -42.93 -15.07
C LEU A 454 -7.10 -43.29 -13.65
N GLY A 455 -8.34 -43.81 -13.52
CA GLY A 455 -8.93 -44.12 -12.22
C GLY A 455 -9.56 -42.96 -11.48
N GLY A 456 -9.59 -41.75 -12.07
CA GLY A 456 -10.25 -40.58 -11.49
C GLY A 456 -11.80 -40.68 -11.48
N PRO A 457 -12.48 -39.83 -10.69
CA PRO A 457 -13.93 -39.80 -10.62
C PRO A 457 -14.56 -39.41 -11.97
N SER A 458 -15.78 -39.92 -12.22
CA SER A 458 -16.56 -39.52 -13.39
C SER A 458 -17.00 -38.09 -13.30
N GLN A 459 -17.14 -37.42 -14.44
CA GLN A 459 -17.64 -36.06 -14.55
C GLN A 459 -18.98 -36.02 -15.28
N LEU A 460 -19.85 -35.10 -14.85
CA LEU A 460 -21.12 -34.84 -15.54
C LEU A 460 -20.88 -33.95 -16.77
N PRO A 461 -21.68 -34.09 -17.85
CA PRO A 461 -21.63 -33.13 -18.95
C PRO A 461 -21.95 -31.70 -18.48
N GLY A 462 -21.12 -30.73 -18.84
CA GLY A 462 -21.27 -29.35 -18.40
C GLY A 462 -22.63 -28.73 -18.75
N GLU A 463 -23.16 -29.03 -19.94
CA GLU A 463 -24.51 -28.59 -20.37
C GLU A 463 -25.63 -29.12 -19.47
N LEU A 464 -25.56 -30.38 -19.06
CA LEU A 464 -26.52 -30.98 -18.14
C LEU A 464 -26.48 -30.28 -16.76
N VAL A 465 -25.27 -30.05 -16.24
CA VAL A 465 -25.05 -29.35 -14.94
C VAL A 465 -25.62 -27.94 -15.01
N LEU A 466 -25.29 -27.17 -16.04
CA LEU A 466 -25.80 -25.84 -16.23
C LEU A 466 -27.30 -25.78 -16.43
N GLN A 467 -27.90 -26.72 -17.17
CA GLN A 467 -29.37 -26.82 -17.38
C GLN A 467 -30.10 -27.05 -16.05
N LYS A 468 -29.58 -27.93 -15.18
CA LYS A 468 -30.21 -28.20 -13.88
C LYS A 468 -30.05 -27.02 -12.92
N LEU A 469 -28.88 -26.40 -12.89
CA LEU A 469 -28.62 -25.22 -12.08
C LEU A 469 -29.35 -23.97 -12.58
N ALA A 470 -29.67 -23.87 -13.87
CA ALA A 470 -30.36 -22.72 -14.46
C ALA A 470 -31.66 -22.36 -13.74
N ARG A 471 -32.43 -23.36 -13.29
CA ARG A 471 -33.69 -23.14 -12.52
C ARG A 471 -33.39 -22.46 -11.18
N LEU A 472 -32.32 -22.90 -10.49
CA LEU A 472 -31.89 -22.35 -9.22
C LEU A 472 -31.38 -20.92 -9.39
N PHE A 473 -30.59 -20.66 -10.45
CA PHE A 473 -30.09 -19.30 -10.75
C PHE A 473 -31.22 -18.33 -11.14
N ALA A 474 -32.27 -18.83 -11.83
CA ALA A 474 -33.38 -18.00 -12.27
C ALA A 474 -34.44 -17.73 -11.19
N ASP A 475 -34.40 -18.41 -10.05
CA ASP A 475 -35.38 -18.24 -8.96
C ASP A 475 -35.07 -16.98 -8.15
N PRO A 476 -35.93 -15.93 -8.17
CA PRO A 476 -35.70 -14.70 -7.41
C PRO A 476 -35.80 -14.85 -5.89
N GLU A 477 -36.48 -15.88 -5.39
CA GLU A 477 -36.69 -16.15 -3.97
C GLU A 477 -35.46 -16.80 -3.31
N VAL A 478 -34.52 -17.31 -4.11
CA VAL A 478 -33.27 -17.90 -3.64
C VAL A 478 -32.14 -16.91 -3.80
N GLU A 479 -31.53 -16.48 -2.71
CA GLU A 479 -30.41 -15.53 -2.73
C GLU A 479 -29.10 -16.19 -3.23
N LYS A 480 -28.44 -15.56 -4.19
CA LYS A 480 -27.12 -15.93 -4.71
C LYS A 480 -26.06 -15.05 -4.10
N ILE A 481 -24.99 -15.67 -3.62
CA ILE A 481 -23.86 -15.02 -2.95
C ILE A 481 -22.60 -15.43 -3.71
N ALA A 482 -21.71 -14.47 -3.99
CA ALA A 482 -20.41 -14.78 -4.59
C ALA A 482 -19.31 -13.87 -4.04
N HIS A 483 -18.06 -14.14 -4.43
CA HIS A 483 -16.93 -13.26 -4.25
C HIS A 483 -16.43 -12.83 -5.62
N ASN A 484 -16.69 -11.57 -6.01
CA ASN A 484 -16.38 -11.07 -7.36
C ASN A 484 -17.17 -11.80 -8.47
N GLY A 485 -18.46 -12.06 -8.23
CA GLY A 485 -19.28 -12.91 -9.07
C GLY A 485 -19.68 -12.31 -10.43
N LYS A 486 -19.22 -11.09 -10.78
CA LYS A 486 -19.53 -10.48 -12.09
C LYS A 486 -19.06 -11.34 -13.25
N PHE A 487 -17.86 -11.95 -13.15
CA PHE A 487 -17.34 -12.88 -14.14
C PHE A 487 -18.25 -14.10 -14.31
N ASP A 488 -18.71 -14.66 -13.19
CA ASP A 488 -19.60 -15.84 -13.19
C ASP A 488 -20.95 -15.52 -13.81
N LEU A 489 -21.51 -14.34 -13.48
CA LEU A 489 -22.76 -13.86 -14.08
C LEU A 489 -22.63 -13.71 -15.60
N ALA A 490 -21.56 -13.11 -16.08
CA ALA A 490 -21.29 -12.96 -17.51
C ALA A 490 -21.08 -14.34 -18.21
N HIS A 491 -20.38 -15.27 -17.53
CA HIS A 491 -20.21 -16.64 -18.04
C HIS A 491 -21.53 -17.42 -18.16
N LEU A 492 -22.42 -17.25 -17.18
CA LEU A 492 -23.77 -17.85 -17.23
C LEU A 492 -24.63 -17.19 -18.31
N ALA A 493 -24.59 -15.86 -18.42
CA ALA A 493 -25.33 -15.10 -19.44
C ALA A 493 -24.91 -15.48 -20.86
N SER A 494 -23.62 -15.70 -21.13
CA SER A 494 -23.11 -16.17 -22.43
C SER A 494 -23.64 -17.57 -22.86
N ARG A 495 -24.34 -18.26 -21.96
CA ARG A 495 -24.99 -19.56 -22.15
C ARG A 495 -26.50 -19.48 -21.96
N ASP A 496 -27.08 -18.27 -22.13
CA ASP A 496 -28.52 -18.00 -21.99
C ASP A 496 -29.07 -18.32 -20.57
N ILE A 497 -28.22 -18.38 -19.54
CA ILE A 497 -28.68 -18.62 -18.17
C ILE A 497 -28.83 -17.28 -17.46
N LYS A 498 -30.09 -16.91 -17.19
CA LYS A 498 -30.44 -15.70 -16.45
C LYS A 498 -30.24 -15.93 -14.94
N VAL A 499 -29.50 -15.04 -14.30
CA VAL A 499 -29.37 -15.00 -12.82
C VAL A 499 -30.26 -13.89 -12.26
N THR A 500 -31.11 -14.25 -11.32
CA THR A 500 -31.94 -13.32 -10.52
C THR A 500 -31.65 -13.54 -9.03
N GLY A 501 -31.95 -12.58 -8.18
CA GLY A 501 -31.68 -12.73 -6.73
C GLY A 501 -30.17 -12.77 -6.40
N TYR A 502 -29.31 -12.14 -7.22
CA TYR A 502 -27.90 -11.93 -6.86
C TYR A 502 -27.82 -10.88 -5.74
N ALA A 503 -27.78 -11.36 -4.49
CA ALA A 503 -28.07 -10.55 -3.32
C ALA A 503 -26.82 -10.01 -2.61
N PHE A 504 -25.68 -10.69 -2.75
CA PHE A 504 -24.48 -10.30 -2.02
C PHE A 504 -23.18 -10.67 -2.73
N ASP A 505 -22.29 -9.70 -2.86
CA ASP A 505 -20.90 -9.88 -3.30
C ASP A 505 -19.95 -9.49 -2.17
N THR A 506 -19.19 -10.45 -1.66
CA THR A 506 -18.31 -10.24 -0.51
C THR A 506 -17.12 -9.34 -0.83
N LEU A 507 -16.68 -9.26 -2.11
CA LEU A 507 -15.63 -8.33 -2.55
C LEU A 507 -16.15 -6.89 -2.51
N LEU A 508 -17.35 -6.63 -3.06
CA LEU A 508 -17.96 -5.30 -3.06
C LEU A 508 -18.29 -4.82 -1.64
N ALA A 509 -18.81 -5.71 -0.79
CA ALA A 509 -19.06 -5.40 0.62
C ALA A 509 -17.78 -4.95 1.34
N ALA A 510 -16.71 -5.71 1.19
CA ALA A 510 -15.40 -5.38 1.76
C ALA A 510 -14.81 -4.09 1.19
N TYR A 511 -14.97 -3.86 -0.12
CA TYR A 511 -14.53 -2.62 -0.78
C TYR A 511 -15.24 -1.38 -0.21
N ILE A 512 -16.55 -1.41 -0.01
CA ILE A 512 -17.34 -0.30 0.56
C ILE A 512 -16.92 -0.04 2.01
N LEU A 513 -16.65 -1.08 2.78
CA LEU A 513 -16.10 -0.98 4.14
C LEU A 513 -14.66 -0.44 4.18
N GLY A 514 -14.06 -0.16 3.02
CA GLY A 514 -12.72 0.44 2.89
C GLY A 514 -11.57 -0.54 3.01
N GLU A 515 -11.80 -1.85 2.97
CA GLU A 515 -10.75 -2.84 3.16
C GLU A 515 -9.71 -2.85 2.03
N GLY A 516 -10.06 -2.49 0.81
CA GLY A 516 -9.14 -2.40 -0.33
C GLY A 516 -8.39 -1.08 -0.46
N ALA A 517 -8.99 0.01 -0.01
CA ALA A 517 -8.50 1.37 -0.27
C ALA A 517 -7.34 1.80 0.62
N LEU A 518 -7.07 1.07 1.69
CA LEU A 518 -6.20 1.51 2.77
C LEU A 518 -4.78 0.91 2.74
N GLY A 519 -4.50 -0.04 1.83
CA GLY A 519 -3.30 -0.85 1.86
C GLY A 519 -2.11 -0.32 1.08
N ASP A 520 -2.29 0.19 -0.12
CA ASP A 520 -1.17 0.30 -1.03
C ASP A 520 -1.31 1.41 -2.07
N VAL A 521 -1.19 2.66 -1.64
CA VAL A 521 -0.90 3.75 -2.59
C VAL A 521 0.48 3.56 -3.24
N PHE A 522 1.33 2.65 -2.70
CA PHE A 522 2.69 2.40 -3.18
C PHE A 522 3.00 0.94 -3.60
N ARG A 523 2.04 0.00 -3.48
CA ARG A 523 2.19 -1.36 -3.99
C ARG A 523 0.87 -1.83 -4.58
N ALA A 524 0.68 -1.49 -5.86
CA ALA A 524 -0.38 -2.05 -6.67
C ALA A 524 -0.20 -3.57 -6.79
N GLY A 525 -0.88 -4.31 -5.93
CA GLY A 525 -1.05 -5.74 -6.02
C GLY A 525 -2.49 -6.07 -5.69
N ALA A 526 -3.18 -6.76 -6.57
CA ALA A 526 -4.59 -7.16 -6.50
C ALA A 526 -4.95 -8.05 -5.27
N GLY A 527 -4.16 -7.98 -4.17
CA GLY A 527 -4.27 -8.87 -3.02
C GLY A 527 -5.17 -8.40 -1.88
N SER A 528 -5.48 -7.11 -1.79
CA SER A 528 -6.12 -6.56 -0.58
C SER A 528 -7.64 -6.81 -0.45
N LEU A 529 -8.31 -7.22 -1.51
CA LEU A 529 -9.72 -7.63 -1.51
C LEU A 529 -9.91 -9.12 -1.88
N SER A 530 -8.84 -9.90 -2.00
CA SER A 530 -8.99 -11.33 -2.29
C SER A 530 -9.73 -12.04 -1.16
N LEU A 531 -10.51 -13.06 -1.51
CA LEU A 531 -11.28 -13.86 -0.56
C LEU A 531 -10.42 -14.37 0.59
N LYS A 532 -9.26 -14.91 0.29
CA LYS A 532 -8.31 -15.41 1.29
C LYS A 532 -7.87 -14.37 2.28
N TRP A 533 -7.57 -13.19 1.75
CA TRP A 533 -7.16 -12.08 2.60
C TRP A 533 -8.29 -11.66 3.56
N LEU A 534 -9.54 -11.60 3.06
CA LEU A 534 -10.70 -11.29 3.87
C LEU A 534 -10.94 -12.36 4.95
N VAL A 535 -10.81 -13.64 4.57
CA VAL A 535 -11.01 -14.77 5.49
C VAL A 535 -9.91 -14.81 6.54
N SER A 536 -8.64 -14.67 6.16
CA SER A 536 -7.53 -14.59 7.10
C SER A 536 -7.72 -13.43 8.08
N ARG A 537 -8.07 -12.24 7.57
CA ARG A 537 -8.28 -11.05 8.39
C ARG A 537 -9.49 -11.14 9.33
N ARG A 538 -10.64 -11.59 8.82
CA ARG A 538 -11.91 -11.54 9.57
C ARG A 538 -12.19 -12.78 10.38
N MET A 539 -11.63 -13.93 9.97
CA MET A 539 -11.93 -15.23 10.56
C MET A 539 -10.70 -15.96 11.09
N GLY A 540 -9.47 -15.45 10.83
CA GLY A 540 -8.24 -16.07 11.29
C GLY A 540 -7.95 -17.42 10.64
N PHE A 541 -8.55 -17.71 9.48
CA PHE A 541 -8.35 -18.97 8.78
C PHE A 541 -7.50 -18.76 7.53
N GLU A 542 -6.47 -19.60 7.37
CA GLU A 542 -5.60 -19.62 6.20
C GLU A 542 -6.18 -20.55 5.13
N MET A 543 -6.77 -19.97 4.10
CA MET A 543 -7.30 -20.71 2.94
C MET A 543 -6.15 -21.21 2.04
N ARG A 544 -6.38 -22.29 1.32
CA ARG A 544 -5.48 -22.75 0.26
C ARG A 544 -5.34 -21.71 -0.84
N GLU A 545 -4.13 -21.58 -1.38
CA GLU A 545 -3.90 -20.75 -2.54
C GLU A 545 -4.02 -21.54 -3.84
N VAL A 546 -4.49 -20.88 -4.92
CA VAL A 546 -4.52 -21.51 -6.25
C VAL A 546 -3.14 -22.06 -6.64
N ILE A 547 -2.06 -21.37 -6.22
CA ILE A 547 -0.68 -21.80 -6.46
C ILE A 547 -0.32 -23.10 -5.73
N ASP A 548 -1.00 -23.42 -4.64
CA ASP A 548 -0.80 -24.67 -3.91
C ASP A 548 -1.34 -25.88 -4.67
N VAL A 549 -2.36 -25.64 -5.53
CA VAL A 549 -2.98 -26.67 -6.36
C VAL A 549 -2.43 -26.71 -7.79
N VAL A 550 -2.15 -25.56 -8.42
CA VAL A 550 -1.60 -25.50 -9.79
C VAL A 550 -0.07 -25.51 -9.85
N GLY A 551 0.61 -25.33 -8.72
CA GLY A 551 2.07 -25.23 -8.64
C GLY A 551 2.61 -23.82 -8.91
N LYS A 552 3.90 -23.61 -8.58
CA LYS A 552 4.56 -22.29 -8.74
C LYS A 552 4.78 -21.94 -10.20
N ASN A 553 4.72 -20.63 -10.50
CA ASN A 553 4.97 -20.07 -11.84
C ASN A 553 6.23 -20.66 -12.50
N GLY A 554 6.09 -21.17 -13.72
CA GLY A 554 7.18 -21.75 -14.51
C GLY A 554 6.69 -22.83 -15.47
N ALA A 555 7.62 -23.51 -16.15
CA ALA A 555 7.31 -24.53 -17.15
C ALA A 555 6.57 -25.79 -16.61
N LYS A 556 6.35 -25.88 -15.31
CA LYS A 556 5.64 -26.99 -14.63
C LYS A 556 4.34 -26.56 -13.98
N GLN A 557 3.88 -25.32 -14.20
CA GLN A 557 2.59 -24.87 -13.68
C GLN A 557 1.46 -25.54 -14.48
N LEU A 558 0.54 -26.18 -13.77
CA LEU A 558 -0.66 -26.79 -14.35
C LEU A 558 -1.73 -25.71 -14.60
N SER A 559 -2.57 -25.92 -15.59
CA SER A 559 -3.85 -25.22 -15.66
C SER A 559 -4.87 -25.92 -14.75
N VAL A 560 -5.94 -25.19 -14.35
CA VAL A 560 -6.94 -25.72 -13.40
C VAL A 560 -7.56 -27.04 -13.89
N ASP A 561 -7.83 -27.18 -15.18
CA ASP A 561 -8.36 -28.39 -15.80
C ASP A 561 -7.39 -29.59 -15.74
N GLN A 562 -6.09 -29.35 -15.51
CA GLN A 562 -5.06 -30.39 -15.39
C GLN A 562 -4.85 -30.86 -13.94
N VAL A 563 -5.43 -30.14 -12.96
CA VAL A 563 -5.34 -30.54 -11.56
C VAL A 563 -6.27 -31.72 -11.28
N MET A 564 -5.80 -32.69 -10.48
CA MET A 564 -6.66 -33.83 -10.06
C MET A 564 -7.88 -33.33 -9.27
N ILE A 565 -9.05 -33.88 -9.57
CA ILE A 565 -10.32 -33.47 -8.93
C ILE A 565 -10.25 -33.56 -7.40
N ASP A 566 -9.66 -34.63 -6.86
CA ASP A 566 -9.54 -34.83 -5.40
C ASP A 566 -8.63 -33.79 -4.73
N GLU A 567 -7.63 -33.28 -5.44
CA GLU A 567 -6.74 -32.23 -4.96
C GLU A 567 -7.40 -30.83 -5.09
N PHE A 568 -8.24 -30.63 -6.11
CA PHE A 568 -8.91 -29.38 -6.40
C PHE A 568 -10.17 -29.17 -5.54
N LEU A 569 -10.91 -30.23 -5.22
CA LEU A 569 -12.15 -30.19 -4.44
C LEU A 569 -12.07 -29.37 -3.15
N PRO A 570 -11.04 -29.58 -2.28
CA PRO A 570 -10.96 -28.80 -1.04
C PRO A 570 -10.74 -27.28 -1.28
N TYR A 571 -10.03 -26.92 -2.35
CA TYR A 571 -9.83 -25.51 -2.74
C TYR A 571 -11.16 -24.88 -3.18
N ALA A 572 -11.87 -25.49 -4.14
CA ALA A 572 -13.13 -24.98 -4.65
C ALA A 572 -14.21 -24.89 -3.56
N CYS A 573 -14.32 -25.91 -2.71
CA CYS A 573 -15.28 -25.90 -1.59
C CYS A 573 -14.93 -24.86 -0.51
N GLU A 574 -13.64 -24.63 -0.19
CA GLU A 574 -13.23 -23.57 0.72
C GLU A 574 -13.65 -22.19 0.20
N ASN A 575 -13.52 -21.93 -1.12
CA ASN A 575 -13.92 -20.65 -1.71
C ASN A 575 -15.38 -20.32 -1.40
N VAL A 576 -16.29 -21.23 -1.72
CA VAL A 576 -17.75 -20.99 -1.52
C VAL A 576 -18.20 -21.07 -0.07
N ASP A 577 -17.64 -21.95 0.75
CA ASP A 577 -17.94 -22.03 2.19
C ASP A 577 -17.59 -20.71 2.89
N TYR A 578 -16.38 -20.19 2.68
CA TYR A 578 -15.97 -18.96 3.32
C TYR A 578 -16.60 -17.71 2.71
N THR A 579 -16.95 -17.72 1.44
CA THR A 579 -17.79 -16.69 0.82
C THR A 579 -19.15 -16.59 1.54
N LEU A 580 -19.80 -17.74 1.80
CA LEU A 580 -21.06 -17.78 2.53
C LEU A 580 -20.91 -17.28 3.96
N ARG A 581 -19.85 -17.69 4.66
CA ARG A 581 -19.57 -17.29 6.06
C ARG A 581 -19.27 -15.79 6.20
N LEU A 582 -18.65 -15.18 5.20
CA LEU A 582 -18.31 -13.75 5.20
C LEU A 582 -19.54 -12.84 5.09
N ARG A 583 -20.64 -13.33 4.51
CA ARG A 583 -21.83 -12.51 4.28
C ARG A 583 -22.34 -11.84 5.56
N GLU A 584 -22.62 -12.61 6.59
CA GLU A 584 -23.27 -12.09 7.79
C GLU A 584 -22.44 -11.03 8.55
N PRO A 585 -21.13 -11.23 8.81
CA PRO A 585 -20.31 -10.21 9.43
C PRO A 585 -20.16 -8.95 8.57
N LEU A 586 -20.03 -9.07 7.23
CA LEU A 586 -19.95 -7.93 6.33
C LEU A 586 -21.27 -7.15 6.27
N GLU A 587 -22.40 -7.85 6.15
CA GLU A 587 -23.73 -7.22 6.13
C GLU A 587 -24.01 -6.46 7.44
N ARG A 588 -23.70 -7.06 8.59
CA ARG A 588 -23.87 -6.41 9.89
C ARG A 588 -23.06 -5.11 9.96
N GLU A 589 -21.82 -5.13 9.56
CA GLU A 589 -20.95 -3.94 9.61
C GLU A 589 -21.40 -2.84 8.62
N LEU A 590 -21.84 -3.22 7.42
CA LEU A 590 -22.43 -2.28 6.46
C LEU A 590 -23.67 -1.57 7.05
N ARG A 591 -24.52 -2.30 7.78
CA ARG A 591 -25.71 -1.74 8.43
C ARG A 591 -25.35 -0.85 9.63
N GLU A 592 -24.43 -1.29 10.47
CA GLU A 592 -23.95 -0.53 11.64
C GLU A 592 -23.29 0.79 11.23
N LEU A 593 -22.60 0.81 10.09
CA LEU A 593 -21.95 2.00 9.57
C LEU A 593 -22.85 2.86 8.64
N GLY A 594 -24.09 2.44 8.38
CA GLY A 594 -25.04 3.17 7.52
C GLY A 594 -24.64 3.16 6.03
N MET A 595 -23.94 2.11 5.57
CA MET A 595 -23.50 1.96 4.18
C MET A 595 -24.29 0.89 3.41
N TRP A 596 -25.32 0.33 4.05
CA TRP A 596 -26.12 -0.75 3.46
C TRP A 596 -26.87 -0.32 2.20
N GLU A 597 -27.49 0.86 2.21
CA GLU A 597 -28.21 1.41 1.06
C GLU A 597 -27.29 1.61 -0.15
N LEU A 598 -26.10 2.13 0.08
CA LEU A 598 -25.11 2.25 -0.99
C LEU A 598 -24.74 0.88 -1.59
N PHE A 599 -24.57 -0.13 -0.74
CA PHE A 599 -24.27 -1.49 -1.18
C PHE A 599 -25.45 -2.11 -1.94
N ALA A 600 -26.63 -2.11 -1.33
CA ALA A 600 -27.80 -2.84 -1.82
C ALA A 600 -28.48 -2.17 -3.02
N ASP A 601 -28.50 -0.81 -3.06
CA ASP A 601 -29.25 -0.05 -4.05
C ASP A 601 -28.37 0.51 -5.17
N VAL A 602 -27.05 0.51 -5.01
CA VAL A 602 -26.12 1.05 -6.03
C VAL A 602 -25.12 0.00 -6.49
N GLU A 603 -24.28 -0.54 -5.60
CA GLU A 603 -23.18 -1.40 -6.04
C GLU A 603 -23.64 -2.77 -6.51
N MET A 604 -24.58 -3.40 -5.81
CA MET A 604 -25.10 -4.72 -6.18
C MET A 604 -25.92 -4.68 -7.47
N PRO A 605 -26.89 -3.75 -7.67
CA PRO A 605 -27.65 -3.68 -8.92
C PRO A 605 -26.81 -3.31 -10.15
N LEU A 606 -25.65 -2.64 -9.94
CA LEU A 606 -24.74 -2.30 -11.02
C LEU A 606 -24.00 -3.53 -11.59
N VAL A 607 -23.80 -4.59 -10.81
CA VAL A 607 -23.04 -5.77 -11.26
C VAL A 607 -23.62 -6.39 -12.54
N PRO A 608 -24.93 -6.71 -12.64
CA PRO A 608 -25.49 -7.26 -13.86
C PRO A 608 -25.51 -6.28 -15.05
N VAL A 609 -25.54 -4.97 -14.80
CA VAL A 609 -25.42 -3.94 -15.84
C VAL A 609 -24.03 -4.00 -16.46
N LEU A 610 -22.98 -4.01 -15.63
CA LEU A 610 -21.59 -4.09 -16.08
C LEU A 610 -21.30 -5.43 -16.78
N ALA A 611 -21.83 -6.54 -16.27
CA ALA A 611 -21.69 -7.85 -16.91
C ALA A 611 -22.25 -7.83 -18.34
N ARG A 612 -23.43 -7.23 -18.56
CA ARG A 612 -24.01 -7.06 -19.91
C ARG A 612 -23.17 -6.16 -20.80
N MET A 613 -22.67 -5.04 -20.29
CA MET A 613 -21.80 -4.13 -21.06
C MET A 613 -20.51 -4.84 -21.51
N GLU A 614 -19.92 -5.66 -20.64
CA GLU A 614 -18.74 -6.46 -20.95
C GLU A 614 -19.03 -7.55 -21.98
N GLU A 615 -20.18 -8.22 -21.86
CA GLU A 615 -20.64 -9.24 -22.80
C GLU A 615 -20.91 -8.65 -24.20
N ILE A 616 -21.58 -7.48 -24.27
CA ILE A 616 -21.89 -6.81 -25.51
C ILE A 616 -20.62 -6.29 -26.20
N GLY A 617 -19.72 -5.65 -25.46
CA GLY A 617 -18.55 -4.97 -26.00
C GLY A 617 -18.90 -3.84 -26.99
N ILE A 618 -17.88 -3.25 -27.63
CA ILE A 618 -18.07 -2.19 -28.64
C ILE A 618 -17.44 -2.60 -29.97
N ALA A 619 -18.14 -2.39 -31.09
CA ALA A 619 -17.64 -2.76 -32.40
C ALA A 619 -16.51 -1.84 -32.88
N LEU A 620 -15.47 -2.43 -33.49
CA LEU A 620 -14.28 -1.72 -33.94
C LEU A 620 -14.04 -1.93 -35.46
N ASP A 621 -13.95 -0.82 -36.19
CA ASP A 621 -13.49 -0.84 -37.59
C ASP A 621 -11.95 -0.85 -37.65
N THR A 622 -11.39 -2.05 -37.73
CA THR A 622 -9.94 -2.24 -37.78
C THR A 622 -9.27 -1.68 -39.04
N LYS A 623 -10.05 -1.40 -40.11
CA LYS A 623 -9.51 -0.80 -41.32
C LYS A 623 -9.07 0.63 -41.08
N VAL A 624 -9.90 1.40 -40.38
CA VAL A 624 -9.56 2.79 -39.98
C VAL A 624 -8.26 2.82 -39.20
N LEU A 625 -8.08 1.95 -38.23
CA LEU A 625 -6.85 1.89 -37.43
C LEU A 625 -5.62 1.48 -38.24
N ARG A 626 -5.77 0.54 -39.19
CA ARG A 626 -4.66 0.15 -40.06
C ARG A 626 -4.20 1.28 -40.98
N GLU A 627 -5.15 2.05 -41.54
CA GLU A 627 -4.82 3.22 -42.35
C GLU A 627 -4.12 4.30 -41.51
N MET A 628 -4.58 4.54 -40.29
CA MET A 628 -3.92 5.46 -39.35
C MET A 628 -2.52 4.99 -38.97
N SER A 629 -2.30 3.69 -38.71
CA SER A 629 -0.99 3.12 -38.38
C SER A 629 0.04 3.38 -39.48
N GLN A 630 -0.36 3.20 -40.75
CA GLN A 630 0.50 3.48 -41.89
C GLN A 630 0.94 4.95 -41.94
N GLY A 631 -0.01 5.89 -41.87
CA GLY A 631 0.29 7.33 -41.87
C GLY A 631 1.14 7.79 -40.67
N LEU A 632 0.92 7.20 -39.50
CA LEU A 632 1.73 7.51 -38.31
C LEU A 632 3.14 6.93 -38.39
N ASN A 633 3.34 5.78 -38.99
CA ASN A 633 4.68 5.21 -39.20
C ASN A 633 5.57 6.17 -40.01
N GLU A 634 5.04 6.79 -41.08
CA GLU A 634 5.78 7.79 -41.89
C GLU A 634 6.14 9.03 -41.05
N GLN A 635 5.19 9.52 -40.24
CA GLN A 635 5.44 10.68 -39.39
C GLN A 635 6.45 10.37 -38.27
N VAL A 636 6.38 9.20 -37.63
CA VAL A 636 7.33 8.77 -36.59
C VAL A 636 8.74 8.64 -37.18
N ALA A 637 8.89 8.00 -38.36
CA ALA A 637 10.17 7.87 -39.04
C ALA A 637 10.76 9.23 -39.41
N TYR A 638 9.93 10.15 -39.87
CA TYR A 638 10.34 11.52 -40.17
C TYR A 638 10.87 12.27 -38.92
N LEU A 639 10.19 12.13 -37.78
CA LEU A 639 10.61 12.75 -36.53
C LEU A 639 11.91 12.11 -35.99
N GLU A 640 12.07 10.81 -36.14
CA GLU A 640 13.32 10.12 -35.81
C GLU A 640 14.50 10.65 -36.66
N ASP A 641 14.31 10.80 -37.96
CA ASP A 641 15.32 11.37 -38.83
C ASP A 641 15.68 12.82 -38.45
N GLN A 642 14.68 13.64 -38.15
CA GLN A 642 14.90 15.00 -37.66
C GLN A 642 15.69 15.00 -36.33
N ALA A 643 15.38 14.10 -35.42
CA ALA A 643 16.12 13.97 -34.15
C ALA A 643 17.57 13.55 -34.39
N TYR A 644 17.82 12.61 -35.30
CA TYR A 644 19.17 12.18 -35.67
C TYR A 644 19.97 13.30 -36.36
N GLN A 645 19.33 14.07 -37.22
CA GLN A 645 19.97 15.24 -37.84
C GLN A 645 20.34 16.31 -36.81
N ALA A 646 19.49 16.52 -35.78
CA ALA A 646 19.75 17.49 -34.72
C ALA A 646 20.94 17.13 -33.83
N VAL A 647 21.27 15.83 -33.72
CA VAL A 647 22.38 15.30 -32.90
C VAL A 647 23.61 14.89 -33.74
N GLY A 648 23.39 14.56 -34.99
CA GLY A 648 24.44 14.08 -35.93
C GLY A 648 24.70 12.58 -35.92
N HIS A 649 23.91 11.79 -35.14
CA HIS A 649 23.99 10.33 -35.12
C HIS A 649 22.64 9.69 -34.73
N GLN A 650 22.51 8.40 -34.98
CA GLN A 650 21.34 7.62 -34.60
C GLN A 650 21.40 7.20 -33.11
N PHE A 651 20.27 7.27 -32.43
CA PHE A 651 20.10 6.80 -31.06
C PHE A 651 18.64 6.37 -30.85
N ASN A 652 18.37 5.59 -29.81
CA ASN A 652 16.99 5.16 -29.50
C ASN A 652 16.25 6.22 -28.68
N LEU A 653 15.34 6.97 -29.33
CA LEU A 653 14.48 7.97 -28.66
C LEU A 653 13.58 7.36 -27.56
N GLY A 654 13.27 6.07 -27.67
CA GLY A 654 12.49 5.31 -26.66
C GLY A 654 13.32 4.83 -25.47
N SER A 655 14.65 4.99 -25.49
CA SER A 655 15.53 4.58 -24.38
C SER A 655 15.82 5.74 -23.43
N PRO A 656 15.29 5.78 -22.18
CA PRO A 656 15.56 6.86 -21.25
C PRO A 656 17.05 7.09 -20.97
N PRO A 657 17.92 6.04 -20.83
CA PRO A 657 19.35 6.25 -20.65
C PRO A 657 20.03 6.93 -21.84
N GLN A 658 19.75 6.46 -23.08
CA GLN A 658 20.37 7.07 -24.29
C GLN A 658 19.86 8.50 -24.47
N LEU A 659 18.56 8.74 -24.27
CA LEU A 659 18.00 10.07 -24.34
C LEU A 659 18.59 11.01 -23.29
N SER A 660 18.81 10.54 -22.07
CA SER A 660 19.47 11.31 -21.00
C SER A 660 20.90 11.69 -21.41
N GLN A 661 21.66 10.76 -21.97
CA GLN A 661 23.02 11.02 -22.47
C GLN A 661 23.03 12.09 -23.59
N VAL A 662 22.17 11.93 -24.60
CA VAL A 662 22.08 12.87 -25.72
C VAL A 662 21.72 14.28 -25.25
N LEU A 663 20.68 14.41 -24.40
CA LEU A 663 20.19 15.73 -23.97
C LEU A 663 21.14 16.43 -23.00
N PHE A 664 21.70 15.73 -22.03
CA PHE A 664 22.40 16.37 -20.91
C PHE A 664 23.93 16.31 -21.04
N ASP A 665 24.48 15.30 -21.71
CA ASP A 665 25.94 15.12 -21.85
C ASP A 665 26.45 15.57 -23.23
N GLU A 666 25.69 15.31 -24.30
CA GLU A 666 26.14 15.69 -25.66
C GLU A 666 25.65 17.08 -26.06
N LEU A 667 24.37 17.40 -25.87
CA LEU A 667 23.80 18.72 -26.18
C LEU A 667 23.95 19.72 -25.04
N GLY A 668 24.37 19.28 -23.83
CA GLY A 668 24.63 20.15 -22.69
C GLY A 668 23.40 20.91 -22.15
N LEU A 669 22.18 20.38 -22.34
CA LEU A 669 20.96 21.05 -21.91
C LEU A 669 20.87 21.13 -20.39
N PRO A 670 20.05 22.02 -19.80
CA PRO A 670 19.85 22.13 -18.38
C PRO A 670 19.45 20.80 -17.75
N LYS A 671 20.17 20.38 -16.72
CA LYS A 671 20.01 19.08 -16.07
C LYS A 671 18.71 19.02 -15.27
N THR A 672 17.93 17.99 -15.50
CA THR A 672 16.69 17.70 -14.77
C THR A 672 16.95 16.94 -13.46
N ARG A 673 15.90 16.51 -12.76
CA ARG A 673 16.01 15.70 -11.53
C ARG A 673 16.82 14.43 -11.78
N ARG A 674 17.78 14.16 -10.90
CA ARG A 674 18.62 12.95 -10.96
C ARG A 674 17.83 11.72 -10.50
N THR A 675 17.96 10.63 -11.26
CA THR A 675 17.41 9.31 -10.96
C THR A 675 18.53 8.29 -10.78
N LYS A 676 18.20 7.03 -10.42
CA LYS A 676 19.21 5.95 -10.33
C LYS A 676 19.90 5.65 -11.68
N GLN A 677 19.25 5.96 -12.81
CA GLN A 677 19.71 5.65 -14.17
C GLN A 677 20.18 6.88 -14.97
N GLY A 678 20.40 8.03 -14.34
CA GLY A 678 20.76 9.29 -15.00
C GLY A 678 19.78 10.42 -14.65
N TYR A 679 19.71 11.43 -15.51
CA TYR A 679 18.76 12.53 -15.36
C TYR A 679 17.38 12.12 -15.89
N SER A 680 16.32 12.57 -15.22
CA SER A 680 14.95 12.23 -15.64
C SER A 680 14.65 12.77 -17.03
N THR A 681 14.11 11.91 -17.86
CA THR A 681 13.56 12.24 -19.18
C THR A 681 12.04 12.01 -19.23
N ASP A 682 11.34 12.03 -18.06
CA ASP A 682 9.89 11.93 -18.05
C ASP A 682 9.23 13.11 -18.78
N ALA A 683 7.92 12.98 -19.04
CA ALA A 683 7.19 13.97 -19.85
C ALA A 683 7.29 15.39 -19.24
N GLN A 684 7.22 15.50 -17.92
CA GLN A 684 7.29 16.78 -17.22
C GLN A 684 8.70 17.39 -17.28
N ALA A 685 9.73 16.56 -17.13
CA ALA A 685 11.12 16.99 -17.23
C ALA A 685 11.47 17.48 -18.63
N ILE A 686 11.00 16.79 -19.68
CA ILE A 686 11.20 17.20 -21.07
C ILE A 686 10.37 18.45 -21.42
N GLU A 687 9.10 18.53 -20.96
CA GLU A 687 8.26 19.72 -21.16
C GLU A 687 8.88 20.99 -20.55
N ALA A 688 9.53 20.88 -19.40
CA ALA A 688 10.25 22.00 -18.77
C ALA A 688 11.44 22.54 -19.59
N LEU A 689 11.92 21.77 -20.56
CA LEU A 689 13.00 22.17 -21.49
C LEU A 689 12.47 22.73 -22.81
N ARG A 690 11.15 22.90 -22.96
CA ARG A 690 10.54 23.44 -24.18
C ARG A 690 11.09 24.84 -24.47
N GLY A 691 11.45 25.07 -25.74
CA GLY A 691 12.07 26.34 -26.21
C GLY A 691 13.59 26.45 -25.95
N VAL A 692 14.23 25.51 -25.24
CA VAL A 692 15.67 25.52 -25.01
C VAL A 692 16.43 24.98 -26.25
N HIS A 693 15.90 23.93 -26.88
CA HIS A 693 16.51 23.33 -28.09
C HIS A 693 15.40 22.70 -28.97
N PRO A 694 15.50 22.78 -30.32
CA PRO A 694 14.48 22.24 -31.23
C PRO A 694 14.19 20.75 -31.05
N ILE A 695 15.17 19.96 -30.61
CA ILE A 695 15.00 18.52 -30.37
C ILE A 695 13.91 18.21 -29.33
N ILE A 696 13.66 19.13 -28.42
CA ILE A 696 12.66 18.93 -27.34
C ILE A 696 11.26 18.80 -27.94
N ASP A 697 10.88 19.69 -28.85
CA ASP A 697 9.57 19.63 -29.52
C ASP A 697 9.45 18.37 -30.38
N ILE A 698 10.54 17.95 -31.04
CA ILE A 698 10.61 16.70 -31.81
C ILE A 698 10.35 15.49 -30.90
N ILE A 699 11.03 15.41 -29.76
CA ILE A 699 10.88 14.31 -28.79
C ILE A 699 9.45 14.28 -28.22
N LEU A 700 8.90 15.42 -27.85
CA LEU A 700 7.53 15.51 -27.31
C LEU A 700 6.52 15.02 -28.34
N LYS A 701 6.65 15.44 -29.59
CA LYS A 701 5.76 15.01 -30.67
C LYS A 701 5.96 13.53 -31.01
N TRP A 702 7.19 13.06 -31.08
CA TRP A 702 7.51 11.66 -31.31
C TRP A 702 6.91 10.76 -30.23
N ARG A 703 7.01 11.14 -28.95
CA ARG A 703 6.41 10.41 -27.81
C ARG A 703 4.89 10.38 -27.89
N GLU A 704 4.25 11.50 -28.23
CA GLU A 704 2.81 11.58 -28.42
C GLU A 704 2.34 10.56 -29.47
N LEU A 705 2.96 10.59 -30.67
CA LEU A 705 2.59 9.71 -31.78
C LEU A 705 2.89 8.25 -31.48
N THR A 706 4.06 7.94 -30.93
CA THR A 706 4.47 6.57 -30.60
C THR A 706 3.58 5.97 -29.52
N LYS A 707 3.23 6.74 -28.47
CA LYS A 707 2.31 6.31 -27.44
C LYS A 707 0.92 6.04 -28.00
N LEU A 708 0.39 6.95 -28.80
CA LEU A 708 -0.93 6.77 -29.42
C LEU A 708 -0.96 5.51 -30.30
N ARG A 709 0.08 5.31 -31.13
CA ARG A 709 0.21 4.15 -31.99
C ARG A 709 0.28 2.85 -31.21
N SER A 710 1.25 2.74 -30.28
CA SER A 710 1.50 1.49 -29.57
C SER A 710 0.39 1.13 -28.57
N THR A 711 -0.25 2.12 -27.93
CA THR A 711 -1.24 1.87 -26.89
C THR A 711 -2.64 1.59 -27.47
N TYR A 712 -2.98 2.23 -28.59
CA TYR A 712 -4.34 2.17 -29.14
C TYR A 712 -4.37 1.62 -30.58
N ILE A 713 -3.63 2.21 -31.51
CA ILE A 713 -3.83 1.94 -32.93
C ILE A 713 -3.35 0.53 -33.31
N ASP A 714 -2.17 0.13 -32.81
CA ASP A 714 -1.61 -1.19 -33.08
C ASP A 714 -2.14 -2.26 -32.11
N ALA A 715 -2.50 -1.86 -30.88
CA ALA A 715 -2.96 -2.80 -29.85
C ALA A 715 -4.44 -3.17 -29.95
N LEU A 716 -5.34 -2.22 -30.23
CA LEU A 716 -6.79 -2.47 -30.25
C LEU A 716 -7.24 -3.53 -31.26
N PRO A 717 -6.68 -3.61 -32.50
CA PRO A 717 -7.05 -4.68 -33.42
C PRO A 717 -6.79 -6.09 -32.89
N GLY A 718 -5.77 -6.25 -32.03
CA GLY A 718 -5.47 -7.52 -31.37
C GLY A 718 -6.45 -7.91 -30.25
N ASN A 719 -7.26 -6.95 -29.76
CA ASN A 719 -8.27 -7.17 -28.73
C ASN A 719 -9.68 -7.38 -29.32
N VAL A 720 -9.82 -7.35 -30.65
CA VAL A 720 -11.12 -7.62 -31.29
C VAL A 720 -11.40 -9.11 -31.24
N ASP A 721 -12.55 -9.47 -30.69
CA ASP A 721 -13.04 -10.83 -30.77
C ASP A 721 -13.38 -11.19 -32.26
N PRO A 722 -12.75 -12.22 -32.82
CA PRO A 722 -12.99 -12.61 -34.22
C PRO A 722 -14.39 -13.13 -34.49
N ARG A 723 -15.18 -13.46 -33.47
CA ARG A 723 -16.53 -14.03 -33.62
C ARG A 723 -17.59 -12.94 -33.86
N ASP A 724 -17.46 -11.81 -33.19
CA ASP A 724 -18.45 -10.72 -33.25
C ASP A 724 -17.85 -9.40 -33.77
N GLY A 725 -16.51 -9.28 -33.88
CA GLY A 725 -15.85 -8.08 -34.33
C GLY A 725 -15.87 -6.93 -33.32
N ARG A 726 -16.02 -7.26 -32.04
CA ARG A 726 -16.16 -6.29 -30.94
C ARG A 726 -14.95 -6.35 -29.99
N VAL A 727 -14.75 -5.31 -29.26
CA VAL A 727 -13.76 -5.20 -28.18
C VAL A 727 -14.50 -5.26 -26.84
N HIS A 728 -14.15 -6.24 -26.03
CA HIS A 728 -14.72 -6.44 -24.70
C HIS A 728 -13.73 -5.93 -23.66
N THR A 729 -14.06 -4.82 -23.01
CA THR A 729 -13.31 -4.32 -21.85
C THR A 729 -13.86 -4.93 -20.58
N THR A 730 -13.08 -4.93 -19.51
CA THR A 730 -13.53 -5.28 -18.16
C THR A 730 -13.71 -4.00 -17.34
N PHE A 731 -14.87 -3.80 -16.74
CA PHE A 731 -15.17 -2.70 -15.83
C PHE A 731 -14.97 -3.16 -14.38
N ASP A 732 -14.16 -2.45 -13.62
CA ASP A 732 -13.89 -2.79 -12.23
C ASP A 732 -14.49 -1.73 -11.29
N GLN A 733 -15.33 -2.20 -10.33
CA GLN A 733 -16.00 -1.36 -9.34
C GLN A 733 -15.13 -1.11 -8.11
N ALA A 734 -14.13 -1.95 -7.85
CA ALA A 734 -13.45 -2.03 -6.57
C ALA A 734 -11.99 -1.52 -6.60
N VAL A 735 -11.58 -0.80 -7.64
CA VAL A 735 -10.21 -0.29 -7.80
C VAL A 735 -10.06 1.16 -7.34
N ALA A 736 -10.96 2.04 -7.77
CA ALA A 736 -10.82 3.47 -7.49
C ALA A 736 -11.41 3.83 -6.13
N ALA A 737 -10.61 4.40 -5.25
CA ALA A 737 -11.06 4.80 -3.90
C ALA A 737 -12.17 5.87 -3.88
N THR A 738 -12.48 6.50 -5.02
CA THR A 738 -13.59 7.45 -5.20
C THR A 738 -14.89 6.78 -5.66
N GLY A 739 -14.91 5.47 -5.85
CA GLY A 739 -16.06 4.77 -6.42
C GLY A 739 -16.14 4.80 -7.95
N ARG A 740 -15.25 5.53 -8.63
CA ARG A 740 -15.22 5.52 -10.11
C ARG A 740 -14.96 4.13 -10.65
N LEU A 741 -15.61 3.77 -11.74
CA LEU A 741 -15.30 2.57 -12.51
C LEU A 741 -13.92 2.71 -13.16
N SER A 742 -13.17 1.64 -13.23
CA SER A 742 -11.99 1.55 -14.10
C SER A 742 -12.25 0.58 -15.24
N SER A 743 -11.68 0.84 -16.41
CA SER A 743 -11.75 -0.03 -17.58
C SER A 743 -10.38 -0.64 -17.84
N ASN A 744 -10.33 -1.96 -18.02
CA ASN A 744 -9.09 -2.73 -18.19
C ASN A 744 -9.24 -3.75 -19.32
N ASN A 745 -8.16 -4.14 -19.96
CA ASN A 745 -8.05 -5.20 -20.95
C ASN A 745 -9.00 -5.10 -22.16
N PRO A 746 -9.03 -3.99 -22.95
CA PRO A 746 -8.17 -2.79 -22.87
C PRO A 746 -8.82 -1.65 -22.09
N ASN A 747 -8.02 -0.66 -21.64
CA ASN A 747 -8.56 0.55 -21.01
C ASN A 747 -9.13 1.50 -22.06
N LEU A 748 -10.46 1.52 -22.23
CA LEU A 748 -11.17 2.37 -23.17
C LEU A 748 -11.48 3.78 -22.63
N GLN A 749 -11.37 4.01 -21.31
CA GLN A 749 -11.60 5.32 -20.69
C GLN A 749 -10.47 6.33 -20.95
N ASN A 750 -9.29 5.84 -21.36
CA ASN A 750 -8.11 6.68 -21.60
C ASN A 750 -7.86 7.02 -23.08
N ILE A 751 -8.80 6.73 -23.98
CA ILE A 751 -8.68 7.12 -25.39
C ILE A 751 -8.70 8.65 -25.48
N PRO A 752 -7.67 9.30 -26.06
CA PRO A 752 -7.53 10.74 -26.04
C PRO A 752 -8.71 11.46 -26.71
N VAL A 753 -9.21 12.52 -26.06
CA VAL A 753 -10.33 13.35 -26.57
C VAL A 753 -9.84 14.66 -27.17
N ARG A 754 -8.73 15.20 -26.63
CA ARG A 754 -8.34 16.60 -26.87
C ARG A 754 -7.39 16.80 -28.07
N SER A 755 -6.70 15.76 -28.54
CA SER A 755 -5.85 15.85 -29.70
C SER A 755 -6.62 15.46 -30.96
N GLU A 756 -6.31 16.09 -32.07
CA GLU A 756 -6.90 15.78 -33.40
C GLU A 756 -6.74 14.30 -33.76
N LEU A 757 -5.56 13.75 -33.51
CA LEU A 757 -5.26 12.34 -33.71
C LEU A 757 -6.04 11.42 -32.75
N GLY A 758 -6.25 11.81 -31.51
CA GLY A 758 -7.08 11.07 -30.55
C GLY A 758 -8.55 11.02 -31.00
N GLY A 759 -9.07 12.14 -31.52
CA GLY A 759 -10.38 12.18 -32.15
C GLY A 759 -10.50 11.22 -33.35
N GLN A 760 -9.43 11.06 -34.13
CA GLN A 760 -9.43 10.11 -35.26
C GLN A 760 -9.49 8.65 -34.81
N VAL A 761 -8.84 8.27 -33.68
CA VAL A 761 -8.98 6.91 -33.11
C VAL A 761 -10.42 6.59 -32.77
N ARG A 762 -11.19 7.56 -32.28
CA ARG A 762 -12.63 7.40 -31.98
C ARG A 762 -13.48 7.08 -33.20
N ARG A 763 -13.06 7.42 -34.43
CA ARG A 763 -13.76 7.04 -35.66
C ARG A 763 -13.81 5.53 -35.90
N ALA A 764 -12.87 4.79 -35.34
CA ALA A 764 -12.85 3.33 -35.43
C ALA A 764 -13.95 2.65 -34.61
N PHE A 765 -14.52 3.32 -33.61
CA PHE A 765 -15.59 2.77 -32.80
C PHE A 765 -16.95 3.10 -33.43
N VAL A 766 -17.69 2.06 -33.79
CA VAL A 766 -18.93 2.14 -34.59
C VAL A 766 -20.06 1.35 -33.92
N ALA A 767 -21.31 1.67 -34.29
CA ALA A 767 -22.45 0.81 -33.99
C ALA A 767 -22.56 -0.28 -35.06
N ARG A 768 -22.90 -1.51 -34.67
CA ARG A 768 -23.02 -2.67 -35.58
C ARG A 768 -24.00 -3.70 -35.05
N ASP A 769 -24.64 -4.41 -35.98
CA ASP A 769 -25.45 -5.60 -35.69
C ASP A 769 -26.64 -5.33 -34.78
N ILE A 770 -27.27 -4.14 -34.92
CA ILE A 770 -28.42 -3.73 -34.14
C ILE A 770 -29.42 -2.93 -34.98
N GLY A 771 -30.55 -3.52 -35.31
CA GLY A 771 -31.63 -2.89 -36.05
C GLY A 771 -31.20 -2.25 -37.39
N ASP A 772 -32.04 -1.35 -37.91
CA ASP A 772 -31.79 -0.64 -39.17
C ASP A 772 -31.02 0.68 -38.91
N ASP A 773 -29.99 0.96 -39.73
CA ASP A 773 -29.13 2.16 -39.67
C ASP A 773 -28.59 2.44 -38.23
N PRO A 774 -27.77 1.55 -37.70
CA PRO A 774 -27.30 1.62 -36.33
C PRO A 774 -26.47 2.91 -36.06
N LEU A 775 -26.70 3.49 -34.89
CA LEU A 775 -25.98 4.69 -34.40
C LEU A 775 -25.40 4.45 -33.00
N LEU A 776 -24.27 5.10 -32.76
CA LEU A 776 -23.81 5.36 -31.40
C LEU A 776 -24.56 6.57 -30.84
N PHE A 777 -24.79 6.54 -29.56
CA PHE A 777 -25.44 7.61 -28.81
C PHE A 777 -24.63 7.88 -27.53
N SER A 778 -24.36 9.15 -27.26
CA SER A 778 -23.67 9.63 -26.07
C SER A 778 -24.59 10.48 -25.21
N ALA A 779 -24.53 10.29 -23.90
CA ALA A 779 -25.16 11.14 -22.89
C ALA A 779 -24.12 11.54 -21.85
N ASP A 780 -23.77 12.81 -21.78
CA ASP A 780 -22.69 13.37 -20.97
C ASP A 780 -23.23 14.39 -19.95
N TYR A 781 -22.81 14.25 -18.69
CA TYR A 781 -23.16 15.23 -17.66
C TYR A 781 -22.39 16.54 -17.84
N SER A 782 -23.11 17.61 -18.03
CA SER A 782 -22.51 18.95 -18.15
C SER A 782 -22.09 19.51 -16.79
N GLN A 783 -20.76 19.63 -16.56
CA GLN A 783 -20.17 20.23 -15.37
C GLN A 783 -20.64 19.61 -14.04
N ILE A 784 -20.81 18.30 -13.96
CA ILE A 784 -21.39 17.60 -12.82
C ILE A 784 -20.68 17.94 -11.50
N GLU A 785 -19.36 17.93 -11.47
CA GLU A 785 -18.58 18.21 -10.26
C GLU A 785 -18.80 19.65 -9.72
N LEU A 786 -18.94 20.63 -10.61
CA LEU A 786 -19.23 22.01 -10.18
C LEU A 786 -20.67 22.19 -9.68
N ARG A 787 -21.62 21.45 -10.25
CA ARG A 787 -23.02 21.43 -9.78
C ARG A 787 -23.15 20.76 -8.41
N ILE A 788 -22.44 19.65 -8.21
CA ILE A 788 -22.34 19.00 -6.90
C ILE A 788 -21.70 19.94 -5.87
N LEU A 789 -20.62 20.62 -6.25
CA LEU A 789 -19.97 21.59 -5.38
C LEU A 789 -20.94 22.73 -4.98
N ALA A 790 -21.67 23.29 -5.94
CA ALA A 790 -22.66 24.34 -5.68
C ALA A 790 -23.73 23.86 -4.67
N HIS A 791 -24.20 22.60 -4.84
CA HIS A 791 -25.13 21.99 -3.89
C HIS A 791 -24.51 21.84 -2.49
N MET A 792 -23.30 21.30 -2.38
CA MET A 792 -22.65 21.06 -1.08
C MET A 792 -22.29 22.36 -0.35
N THR A 793 -21.87 23.38 -1.09
CA THR A 793 -21.41 24.64 -0.50
C THR A 793 -22.53 25.66 -0.29
N GLN A 794 -23.66 25.52 -1.00
CA GLN A 794 -24.74 26.51 -1.08
C GLN A 794 -24.21 27.91 -1.38
N ASP A 795 -23.10 28.00 -2.14
CA ASP A 795 -22.50 29.28 -2.49
C ASP A 795 -23.46 30.10 -3.38
N PRO A 796 -23.87 31.31 -2.94
CA PRO A 796 -24.93 32.08 -3.62
C PRO A 796 -24.56 32.47 -5.06
N ILE A 797 -23.25 32.61 -5.34
CA ILE A 797 -22.78 33.00 -6.69
C ILE A 797 -22.83 31.80 -7.61
N LEU A 798 -22.36 30.61 -7.12
CA LEU A 798 -22.45 29.38 -7.91
C LEU A 798 -23.91 28.97 -8.15
N MET A 799 -24.76 29.07 -7.13
CA MET A 799 -26.18 28.74 -7.22
C MET A 799 -26.89 29.61 -8.24
N GLU A 800 -26.63 30.94 -8.20
CA GLU A 800 -27.24 31.90 -9.13
C GLU A 800 -26.75 31.70 -10.56
N ALA A 801 -25.43 31.45 -10.76
CA ALA A 801 -24.85 31.18 -12.08
C ALA A 801 -25.49 29.94 -12.73
N PHE A 802 -25.66 28.87 -11.98
CA PHE A 802 -26.32 27.66 -12.50
C PHE A 802 -27.81 27.83 -12.74
N ARG A 803 -28.51 28.63 -11.90
CA ARG A 803 -29.92 28.95 -12.11
C ARG A 803 -30.14 29.75 -13.39
N LYS A 804 -29.22 30.65 -13.72
CA LYS A 804 -29.27 31.47 -14.96
C LYS A 804 -28.65 30.78 -16.17
N ASP A 805 -28.13 29.54 -16.01
CA ASP A 805 -27.38 28.81 -17.04
C ASP A 805 -26.15 29.59 -17.58
N GLU A 806 -25.48 30.35 -16.70
CA GLU A 806 -24.30 31.14 -17.04
C GLU A 806 -23.07 30.24 -17.19
N ASP A 807 -22.16 30.63 -18.08
CA ASP A 807 -20.84 29.96 -18.21
C ASP A 807 -19.95 30.33 -17.02
N ILE A 808 -19.87 29.44 -16.02
CA ILE A 808 -19.07 29.65 -14.80
C ILE A 808 -17.61 29.95 -15.13
N HIS A 809 -17.03 29.27 -16.15
CA HIS A 809 -15.64 29.49 -16.51
C HIS A 809 -15.44 30.90 -17.13
N ALA A 810 -16.39 31.38 -17.95
CA ALA A 810 -16.35 32.72 -18.47
C ALA A 810 -16.61 33.75 -17.36
N SER A 811 -17.57 33.48 -16.46
CA SER A 811 -17.85 34.34 -15.31
C SER A 811 -16.65 34.46 -14.36
N THR A 812 -15.99 33.36 -14.06
CA THR A 812 -14.74 33.36 -13.26
C THR A 812 -13.63 34.13 -14.00
N ALA A 813 -13.47 33.93 -15.32
CA ALA A 813 -12.48 34.63 -16.14
C ALA A 813 -12.69 36.14 -16.12
N ALA A 814 -13.93 36.59 -16.37
CA ALA A 814 -14.27 37.99 -16.40
C ALA A 814 -13.79 38.73 -15.15
N GLN A 815 -14.03 38.13 -14.00
CA GLN A 815 -13.69 38.74 -12.71
C GLN A 815 -12.22 38.61 -12.33
N VAL A 816 -11.64 37.45 -12.62
CA VAL A 816 -10.24 37.22 -12.28
C VAL A 816 -9.32 38.13 -13.09
N PHE A 817 -9.63 38.26 -14.38
CA PHE A 817 -8.85 39.12 -15.29
C PHE A 817 -9.31 40.56 -15.31
N GLY A 818 -10.40 40.90 -14.58
CA GLY A 818 -10.94 42.26 -14.49
C GLY A 818 -11.52 42.78 -15.81
N VAL A 819 -12.10 41.91 -16.63
CA VAL A 819 -12.74 42.22 -17.93
C VAL A 819 -14.25 41.95 -17.86
N THR A 820 -15.03 42.53 -18.77
CA THR A 820 -16.45 42.19 -18.86
C THR A 820 -16.69 40.86 -19.53
N LEU A 821 -17.83 40.21 -19.25
CA LEU A 821 -18.14 38.86 -19.76
C LEU A 821 -17.99 38.75 -21.30
N PRO A 822 -18.41 39.72 -22.12
CA PRO A 822 -18.19 39.69 -23.57
C PRO A 822 -16.74 39.86 -24.01
N GLU A 823 -15.88 40.41 -23.14
CA GLU A 823 -14.47 40.66 -23.43
C GLU A 823 -13.59 39.44 -23.08
N VAL A 824 -14.17 38.42 -22.43
CA VAL A 824 -13.47 37.21 -22.06
C VAL A 824 -12.97 36.44 -23.29
N THR A 825 -11.66 36.38 -23.46
CA THR A 825 -11.06 35.60 -24.54
C THR A 825 -11.15 34.10 -24.26
N ARG A 826 -11.10 33.28 -25.32
CA ARG A 826 -11.07 31.81 -25.22
C ARG A 826 -9.90 31.33 -24.33
N LEU A 827 -8.76 32.02 -24.39
CA LEU A 827 -7.59 31.69 -23.55
C LEU A 827 -7.86 31.94 -22.07
N GLN A 828 -8.44 33.11 -21.74
CA GLN A 828 -8.83 33.46 -20.36
C GLN A 828 -9.88 32.49 -19.81
N ARG A 829 -10.90 32.16 -20.60
CA ARG A 829 -11.89 31.15 -20.24
C ARG A 829 -11.27 29.76 -19.96
N ASN A 830 -10.33 29.32 -20.80
CA ASN A 830 -9.65 28.04 -20.60
C ASN A 830 -8.75 28.07 -19.35
N ARG A 831 -8.05 29.17 -19.09
CA ARG A 831 -7.32 29.37 -17.83
C ARG A 831 -8.26 29.33 -16.63
N ALA A 832 -9.37 30.03 -16.67
CA ALA A 832 -10.38 29.99 -15.60
C ALA A 832 -10.95 28.58 -15.38
N LYS A 833 -11.08 27.75 -16.44
CA LYS A 833 -11.46 26.36 -16.31
C LYS A 833 -10.41 25.56 -15.50
N VAL A 834 -9.13 25.76 -15.79
CA VAL A 834 -8.02 25.14 -15.03
C VAL A 834 -8.04 25.62 -13.58
N PHE A 835 -8.33 26.88 -13.36
CA PHE A 835 -8.43 27.47 -12.04
C PHE A 835 -9.61 26.93 -11.24
N ASN A 836 -10.81 26.90 -11.79
CA ASN A 836 -12.00 26.41 -11.12
C ASN A 836 -11.82 24.98 -10.63
N PHE A 837 -11.22 24.11 -11.44
CA PHE A 837 -10.93 22.73 -11.03
C PHE A 837 -9.68 22.64 -10.15
N GLY A 838 -8.60 23.34 -10.50
CA GLY A 838 -7.32 23.24 -9.77
C GLY A 838 -7.43 23.76 -8.34
N VAL A 839 -7.99 24.95 -8.13
CA VAL A 839 -8.14 25.56 -6.80
C VAL A 839 -9.13 24.79 -5.96
N LEU A 840 -10.22 24.32 -6.57
CA LEU A 840 -11.18 23.44 -5.92
C LEU A 840 -10.50 22.20 -5.35
N TYR A 841 -9.66 21.54 -6.15
CA TYR A 841 -8.98 20.31 -5.78
C TYR A 841 -7.66 20.54 -5.01
N GLY A 842 -7.46 21.72 -4.44
CA GLY A 842 -6.34 22.01 -3.55
C GLY A 842 -5.00 22.20 -4.28
N LEU A 843 -5.02 22.67 -5.53
CA LEU A 843 -3.81 23.06 -6.23
C LEU A 843 -3.14 24.23 -5.49
N SER A 844 -1.86 24.10 -5.13
CA SER A 844 -1.11 25.15 -4.46
C SER A 844 -0.73 26.28 -5.43
N ASP A 845 -0.31 27.40 -4.89
CA ASP A 845 0.28 28.53 -5.64
C ASP A 845 1.44 28.08 -6.53
N PHE A 846 2.30 27.19 -6.02
CA PHE A 846 3.41 26.60 -6.77
C PHE A 846 2.90 25.72 -7.93
N GLY A 847 1.95 24.83 -7.68
CA GLY A 847 1.40 23.94 -8.72
C GLY A 847 0.66 24.72 -9.82
N LEU A 848 -0.05 25.77 -9.43
CA LEU A 848 -0.76 26.66 -10.37
C LEU A 848 0.24 27.48 -11.21
N ALA A 849 1.26 28.05 -10.58
CA ALA A 849 2.33 28.79 -11.24
C ALA A 849 3.04 27.97 -12.32
N GLN A 850 3.41 26.74 -11.96
CA GLN A 850 4.08 25.81 -12.87
C GLN A 850 3.19 25.39 -14.05
N ARG A 851 1.90 25.16 -13.81
CA ARG A 851 0.97 24.68 -14.83
C ARG A 851 0.59 25.76 -15.87
N GLU A 852 0.45 27.00 -15.41
CA GLU A 852 0.00 28.11 -16.25
C GLU A 852 1.16 29.00 -16.76
N GLY A 853 2.40 28.75 -16.32
CA GLY A 853 3.57 29.53 -16.70
C GLY A 853 3.54 30.97 -16.14
N ILE A 854 2.93 31.16 -14.96
CA ILE A 854 2.85 32.45 -14.26
C ILE A 854 3.73 32.46 -13.01
N SER A 855 3.99 33.66 -12.45
CA SER A 855 4.72 33.74 -11.20
C SER A 855 3.93 33.15 -10.01
N ARG A 856 4.66 32.71 -8.98
CA ARG A 856 4.04 32.17 -7.76
C ARG A 856 3.20 33.23 -7.04
N GLU A 857 3.63 34.49 -7.08
CA GLU A 857 2.91 35.62 -6.50
C GLU A 857 1.58 35.88 -7.23
N GLU A 858 1.58 35.82 -8.56
CA GLU A 858 0.36 35.93 -9.35
C GLU A 858 -0.60 34.78 -9.08
N ALA A 859 -0.07 33.55 -8.97
CA ALA A 859 -0.85 32.36 -8.64
C ALA A 859 -1.48 32.49 -7.24
N GLY A 860 -0.72 32.96 -6.23
CA GLY A 860 -1.21 33.21 -4.87
C GLY A 860 -2.27 34.30 -4.80
N ALA A 861 -2.04 35.43 -5.48
CA ALA A 861 -3.02 36.52 -5.57
C ALA A 861 -4.33 36.08 -6.26
N PHE A 862 -4.20 35.16 -7.24
CA PHE A 862 -5.33 34.55 -7.91
C PHE A 862 -6.17 33.68 -6.97
N ILE A 863 -5.52 32.71 -6.27
CA ILE A 863 -6.19 31.82 -5.32
C ILE A 863 -6.90 32.64 -4.22
N LYS A 864 -6.27 33.69 -3.74
CA LYS A 864 -6.87 34.61 -2.75
C LYS A 864 -8.16 35.23 -3.27
N ARG A 865 -8.13 35.85 -4.47
CA ARG A 865 -9.33 36.45 -5.10
C ARG A 865 -10.42 35.42 -5.37
N TYR A 866 -10.07 34.20 -5.75
CA TYR A 866 -11.04 33.15 -5.95
C TYR A 866 -11.82 32.85 -4.65
N PHE A 867 -11.14 32.69 -3.52
CA PHE A 867 -11.77 32.39 -2.24
C PHE A 867 -12.45 33.61 -1.59
N GLU A 868 -12.02 34.82 -1.90
CA GLU A 868 -12.75 36.05 -1.54
C GLU A 868 -14.11 36.08 -2.23
N ARG A 869 -14.17 35.60 -3.50
CA ARG A 869 -15.42 35.51 -4.24
C ARG A 869 -16.31 34.35 -3.77
N TYR A 870 -15.74 33.16 -3.69
CA TYR A 870 -16.44 31.94 -3.32
C TYR A 870 -16.18 31.61 -1.85
N GLY A 871 -16.60 32.48 -0.93
CA GLY A 871 -16.32 32.33 0.50
C GLY A 871 -16.91 31.04 1.11
N SER A 872 -18.11 30.63 0.63
CA SER A 872 -18.75 29.40 1.08
C SER A 872 -17.96 28.15 0.65
N VAL A 873 -17.30 28.19 -0.50
CA VAL A 873 -16.42 27.11 -0.97
C VAL A 873 -15.21 26.95 -0.04
N LYS A 874 -14.60 28.07 0.40
CA LYS A 874 -13.50 28.03 1.37
C LYS A 874 -13.95 27.44 2.69
N ALA A 875 -15.05 27.94 3.26
CA ALA A 875 -15.59 27.46 4.52
C ALA A 875 -15.91 25.94 4.46
N TRP A 876 -16.50 25.50 3.36
CA TRP A 876 -16.79 24.10 3.12
C TRP A 876 -15.51 23.24 3.07
N ARG A 877 -14.47 23.67 2.34
CA ARG A 877 -13.18 22.97 2.31
C ARG A 877 -12.58 22.81 3.70
N ASP A 878 -12.56 23.90 4.46
CA ASP A 878 -12.00 23.91 5.81
C ASP A 878 -12.81 22.95 6.72
N SER A 879 -14.15 22.91 6.59
CA SER A 879 -15.01 21.99 7.33
C SER A 879 -14.79 20.52 6.95
N ILE A 880 -14.57 20.20 5.65
CA ILE A 880 -14.26 18.83 5.20
C ILE A 880 -12.92 18.37 5.79
N VAL A 881 -11.88 19.20 5.76
CA VAL A 881 -10.58 18.85 6.33
C VAL A 881 -10.68 18.63 7.84
N GLN A 882 -11.40 19.51 8.56
CA GLN A 882 -11.63 19.36 10.00
C GLN A 882 -12.47 18.12 10.33
N GLY A 883 -13.54 17.88 9.56
CA GLY A 883 -14.36 16.67 9.69
C GLY A 883 -13.54 15.41 9.46
N THR A 884 -12.75 15.37 8.39
CA THR A 884 -11.88 14.24 8.10
C THR A 884 -10.83 14.00 9.19
N ARG A 885 -10.28 15.05 9.79
CA ARG A 885 -9.37 14.91 10.95
C ARG A 885 -10.08 14.32 12.16
N ARG A 886 -11.33 14.70 12.42
CA ARG A 886 -12.11 14.16 13.55
C ARG A 886 -12.56 12.73 13.30
N ASP A 887 -13.09 12.43 12.10
CA ASP A 887 -13.81 11.18 11.79
C ASP A 887 -12.92 10.14 11.09
N GLY A 888 -11.74 10.53 10.57
CA GLY A 888 -10.80 9.66 9.87
C GLY A 888 -11.16 9.39 8.40
N PHE A 889 -12.29 9.89 7.90
CA PHE A 889 -12.75 9.67 6.52
C PHE A 889 -13.43 10.91 5.93
N ALA A 890 -13.54 10.93 4.61
CA ALA A 890 -14.42 11.83 3.85
C ALA A 890 -15.52 11.00 3.18
N GLU A 891 -16.73 11.58 3.04
CA GLU A 891 -17.95 10.88 2.64
C GLU A 891 -18.65 11.58 1.47
N THR A 892 -19.32 10.79 0.60
CA THR A 892 -20.18 11.29 -0.49
C THR A 892 -21.60 11.53 -0.01
N LEU A 893 -22.45 12.16 -0.84
CA LEU A 893 -23.89 12.32 -0.55
C LEU A 893 -24.64 10.99 -0.48
N ALA A 894 -24.10 9.93 -1.11
CA ALA A 894 -24.68 8.58 -1.06
C ALA A 894 -24.10 7.72 0.09
N GLY A 895 -23.28 8.30 0.98
CA GLY A 895 -22.72 7.58 2.13
C GLY A 895 -21.46 6.75 1.83
N ARG A 896 -20.83 6.91 0.65
CA ARG A 896 -19.55 6.26 0.35
C ARG A 896 -18.43 6.91 1.13
N ARG A 897 -17.66 6.12 1.89
CA ARG A 897 -16.54 6.61 2.70
C ARG A 897 -15.18 6.30 2.08
N ARG A 898 -14.27 7.25 2.23
CA ARG A 898 -12.85 7.05 1.99
C ARG A 898 -12.08 7.39 3.25
N TYR A 899 -11.47 6.40 3.85
CA TYR A 899 -10.60 6.58 5.02
C TYR A 899 -9.28 7.23 4.59
N ILE A 900 -8.79 8.21 5.37
CA ILE A 900 -7.63 9.04 5.05
C ILE A 900 -6.71 9.13 6.28
N PRO A 901 -5.98 8.07 6.62
CA PRO A 901 -5.13 8.03 7.82
C PRO A 901 -4.01 9.07 7.77
N ASP A 902 -3.50 9.37 6.58
CA ASP A 902 -2.43 10.36 6.36
C ASP A 902 -2.83 11.81 6.67
N ILE A 903 -4.09 12.08 7.02
CA ILE A 903 -4.59 13.42 7.39
C ILE A 903 -3.90 13.96 8.65
N HIS A 904 -3.39 13.08 9.51
CA HIS A 904 -2.64 13.40 10.72
C HIS A 904 -1.13 13.30 10.55
N SER A 905 -0.62 13.05 9.34
CA SER A 905 0.81 12.88 9.11
C SER A 905 1.62 14.11 9.57
N SER A 906 2.69 13.86 10.30
CA SER A 906 3.67 14.90 10.66
C SER A 906 4.41 15.43 9.43
N ASN A 907 4.53 14.64 8.36
CA ASN A 907 5.11 15.07 7.09
C ASN A 907 4.16 16.03 6.37
N PHE A 908 4.59 17.27 6.18
CA PHE A 908 3.80 18.32 5.52
C PHE A 908 3.30 17.90 4.12
N ASN A 909 4.16 17.31 3.28
CA ASN A 909 3.77 16.92 1.92
C ASN A 909 2.75 15.78 1.91
N VAL A 910 2.89 14.81 2.80
CA VAL A 910 1.96 13.68 2.96
C VAL A 910 0.61 14.22 3.45
N ARG A 911 0.60 15.05 4.48
CA ARG A 911 -0.60 15.67 5.02
C ARG A 911 -1.32 16.53 3.98
N MET A 912 -0.60 17.40 3.24
CA MET A 912 -1.19 18.19 2.15
C MET A 912 -1.76 17.32 1.03
N GLY A 913 -1.15 16.17 0.78
CA GLY A 913 -1.71 15.15 -0.11
C GLY A 913 -3.04 14.59 0.40
N ALA A 914 -3.09 14.25 1.68
CA ALA A 914 -4.26 13.72 2.36
C ALA A 914 -5.42 14.75 2.41
N GLU A 915 -5.14 16.01 2.68
CA GLU A 915 -6.13 17.09 2.64
C GLU A 915 -6.75 17.26 1.25
N ARG A 916 -5.94 17.17 0.19
CA ARG A 916 -6.46 17.19 -1.20
C ARG A 916 -7.36 15.98 -1.48
N ILE A 917 -6.99 14.81 -1.01
CA ILE A 917 -7.83 13.60 -1.11
C ILE A 917 -9.16 13.81 -0.39
N ALA A 918 -9.13 14.38 0.82
CA ALA A 918 -10.32 14.66 1.63
C ALA A 918 -11.29 15.62 0.91
N ILE A 919 -10.76 16.71 0.34
CA ILE A 919 -11.56 17.72 -0.37
C ILE A 919 -12.17 17.15 -1.66
N ASN A 920 -11.43 16.33 -2.39
CA ASN A 920 -11.88 15.77 -3.68
C ASN A 920 -12.94 14.69 -3.50
N MET A 921 -12.86 13.90 -2.44
CA MET A 921 -13.70 12.71 -2.25
C MET A 921 -15.21 13.01 -2.28
N PRO A 922 -15.75 14.00 -1.55
CA PRO A 922 -17.19 14.26 -1.56
C PRO A 922 -17.72 14.58 -2.97
N VAL A 923 -17.00 15.39 -3.74
CA VAL A 923 -17.43 15.84 -5.06
C VAL A 923 -17.28 14.76 -6.11
N GLN A 924 -16.07 14.17 -6.26
CA GLN A 924 -15.79 13.17 -7.28
C GLN A 924 -16.51 11.84 -6.99
N GLY A 925 -16.59 11.47 -5.72
CA GLY A 925 -17.31 10.26 -5.34
C GLY A 925 -18.81 10.38 -5.56
N THR A 926 -19.41 11.53 -5.22
CA THR A 926 -20.84 11.76 -5.49
C THR A 926 -21.12 11.77 -7.01
N ALA A 927 -20.23 12.33 -7.85
CA ALA A 927 -20.36 12.24 -9.30
C ALA A 927 -20.35 10.78 -9.78
N SER A 928 -19.50 9.96 -9.19
CA SER A 928 -19.46 8.51 -9.48
C SER A 928 -20.74 7.80 -9.04
N ASP A 929 -21.27 8.11 -7.86
CA ASP A 929 -22.52 7.51 -7.36
C ASP A 929 -23.71 7.91 -8.25
N ILE A 930 -23.79 9.17 -8.69
CA ILE A 930 -24.85 9.66 -9.59
C ILE A 930 -24.84 8.88 -10.92
N ILE A 931 -23.67 8.70 -11.55
CA ILE A 931 -23.60 8.01 -12.84
C ILE A 931 -23.93 6.51 -12.69
N LYS A 932 -23.55 5.86 -11.60
CA LYS A 932 -23.91 4.47 -11.30
C LYS A 932 -25.42 4.31 -11.15
N ILE A 933 -26.07 5.20 -10.42
CA ILE A 933 -27.53 5.22 -10.26
C ILE A 933 -28.22 5.45 -11.63
N ALA A 934 -27.68 6.36 -12.45
CA ALA A 934 -28.17 6.58 -13.80
C ALA A 934 -28.07 5.31 -14.67
N MET A 935 -26.91 4.63 -14.63
CA MET A 935 -26.70 3.38 -15.39
C MET A 935 -27.73 2.32 -15.03
N ILE A 936 -27.98 2.08 -13.75
CA ILE A 936 -28.95 1.10 -13.27
C ILE A 936 -30.36 1.46 -13.78
N ARG A 937 -30.79 2.70 -13.56
CA ARG A 937 -32.16 3.15 -13.92
C ARG A 937 -32.40 3.17 -15.44
N ILE A 938 -31.37 3.51 -16.23
CA ILE A 938 -31.49 3.49 -17.70
C ILE A 938 -31.55 2.06 -18.19
N ASP A 939 -30.73 1.17 -17.69
CA ASP A 939 -30.71 -0.25 -18.08
C ASP A 939 -32.05 -0.93 -17.75
N ASP A 940 -32.62 -0.64 -16.58
CA ASP A 940 -33.95 -1.11 -16.20
C ASP A 940 -35.03 -0.59 -17.14
N GLU A 941 -35.02 0.69 -17.48
CA GLU A 941 -35.98 1.32 -18.40
C GLU A 941 -35.91 0.74 -19.83
N LEU A 942 -34.65 0.56 -20.34
CA LEU A 942 -34.44 -0.06 -21.66
C LEU A 942 -34.99 -1.48 -21.67
N THR A 943 -34.74 -2.24 -20.61
CA THR A 943 -35.24 -3.62 -20.46
C THR A 943 -36.76 -3.66 -20.36
N GLN A 944 -37.40 -2.82 -19.56
CA GLN A 944 -38.85 -2.76 -19.36
C GLN A 944 -39.59 -2.34 -20.64
N ARG A 945 -39.00 -1.45 -21.45
CA ARG A 945 -39.56 -1.04 -22.73
C ARG A 945 -39.29 -2.03 -23.86
N GLY A 946 -38.49 -3.06 -23.65
CA GLY A 946 -38.07 -4.02 -24.65
C GLY A 946 -37.29 -3.39 -25.82
N MET A 947 -36.50 -2.35 -25.53
CA MET A 947 -35.71 -1.64 -26.53
C MET A 947 -34.54 -2.49 -27.00
N GLN A 948 -34.17 -2.33 -28.28
CA GLN A 948 -32.96 -2.93 -28.83
C GLN A 948 -31.70 -2.14 -28.42
N SER A 949 -31.85 -0.82 -28.15
CA SER A 949 -30.76 0.05 -27.68
C SER A 949 -30.14 -0.49 -26.41
N ARG A 950 -28.82 -0.47 -26.35
CA ARG A 950 -28.05 -1.05 -25.24
C ARG A 950 -26.85 -0.17 -24.84
N MET A 951 -26.50 -0.19 -23.54
CA MET A 951 -25.37 0.52 -23.01
C MET A 951 -24.07 -0.24 -23.30
N LEU A 952 -23.02 0.45 -23.76
CA LEU A 952 -21.74 -0.13 -24.14
C LEU A 952 -20.61 0.26 -23.23
N LEU A 953 -20.44 1.57 -22.98
CA LEU A 953 -19.31 2.10 -22.21
C LEU A 953 -19.75 3.18 -21.24
N GLN A 954 -19.02 3.26 -20.15
CA GLN A 954 -18.99 4.42 -19.27
C GLN A 954 -17.59 5.03 -19.34
N VAL A 955 -17.49 6.31 -19.69
CA VAL A 955 -16.21 7.04 -19.86
C VAL A 955 -16.29 8.37 -19.13
N HIS A 956 -15.61 8.49 -17.99
CA HIS A 956 -15.68 9.66 -17.12
C HIS A 956 -17.11 9.99 -16.66
N ASP A 957 -17.71 11.07 -17.19
CA ASP A 957 -19.08 11.51 -16.88
C ASP A 957 -20.06 11.20 -18.03
N GLU A 958 -19.63 10.38 -19.00
CA GLU A 958 -20.32 10.04 -20.24
C GLU A 958 -20.76 8.57 -20.28
N LEU A 959 -21.98 8.31 -20.75
CA LEU A 959 -22.50 6.99 -21.08
C LEU A 959 -22.64 6.85 -22.60
N ILE A 960 -22.13 5.74 -23.15
CA ILE A 960 -22.18 5.44 -24.56
C ILE A 960 -23.08 4.25 -24.81
N PHE A 961 -23.99 4.42 -25.76
CA PHE A 961 -24.96 3.41 -26.18
C PHE A 961 -24.85 3.14 -27.67
N GLU A 962 -25.42 2.05 -28.11
CA GLU A 962 -25.75 1.82 -29.51
C GLU A 962 -27.22 1.42 -29.65
N GLY A 963 -27.79 1.71 -30.78
CA GLY A 963 -29.18 1.36 -31.08
C GLY A 963 -29.57 1.68 -32.52
N PRO A 964 -30.76 1.18 -32.96
CA PRO A 964 -31.30 1.53 -34.26
C PRO A 964 -31.72 3.00 -34.29
N ARG A 965 -31.61 3.66 -35.46
CA ARG A 965 -32.03 5.05 -35.63
C ARG A 965 -33.45 5.33 -35.13
N SER A 966 -34.35 4.36 -35.26
CA SER A 966 -35.75 4.48 -34.85
C SER A 966 -35.94 4.70 -33.35
N GLU A 967 -34.99 4.26 -32.53
CA GLU A 967 -35.07 4.38 -31.06
C GLU A 967 -34.34 5.61 -30.51
N MET A 968 -33.59 6.34 -31.33
CA MET A 968 -32.73 7.44 -30.84
C MET A 968 -33.48 8.57 -30.10
N GLU A 969 -34.68 8.92 -30.52
CA GLU A 969 -35.47 9.96 -29.85
C GLU A 969 -36.01 9.46 -28.51
N GLN A 970 -36.39 8.20 -28.41
CA GLN A 970 -36.76 7.60 -27.10
C GLN A 970 -35.58 7.52 -26.18
N LEU A 971 -34.39 7.13 -26.67
CA LEU A 971 -33.18 7.04 -25.88
C LEU A 971 -32.74 8.44 -25.35
N LYS A 972 -32.89 9.50 -26.17
CA LYS A 972 -32.68 10.88 -25.76
C LYS A 972 -33.64 11.31 -24.64
N GLU A 973 -34.92 10.94 -24.76
CA GLU A 973 -35.93 11.22 -23.75
C GLU A 973 -35.59 10.52 -22.42
N ILE A 974 -35.23 9.24 -22.47
CA ILE A 974 -34.85 8.44 -21.31
C ILE A 974 -33.62 9.08 -20.63
N ALA A 975 -32.54 9.37 -21.38
CA ALA A 975 -31.32 9.94 -20.82
C ALA A 975 -31.58 11.32 -20.18
N ARG A 976 -32.32 12.21 -20.85
CA ARG A 976 -32.67 13.55 -20.35
C ARG A 976 -33.61 13.53 -19.13
N ARG A 977 -34.38 12.48 -18.96
CA ARG A 977 -35.28 12.32 -17.81
C ARG A 977 -34.57 11.65 -16.61
N ILE A 978 -33.84 10.58 -16.86
CA ILE A 978 -33.28 9.73 -15.78
C ILE A 978 -31.98 10.32 -15.24
N MET A 979 -31.03 10.70 -16.10
CA MET A 979 -29.71 11.15 -15.63
C MET A 979 -29.80 12.38 -14.72
N PRO A 980 -30.55 13.45 -15.03
CA PRO A 980 -30.67 14.59 -14.11
C PRO A 980 -31.39 14.25 -12.80
N ALA A 981 -32.26 13.24 -12.79
CA ALA A 981 -33.03 12.80 -11.63
C ALA A 981 -32.39 11.68 -10.82
N SER A 982 -31.13 11.30 -11.12
CA SER A 982 -30.45 10.19 -10.46
C SER A 982 -30.15 10.47 -8.98
N LEU A 983 -29.86 11.72 -8.64
CA LEU A 983 -29.75 12.18 -7.26
C LEU A 983 -30.38 13.59 -7.16
N GLU A 984 -31.17 13.85 -6.12
CA GLU A 984 -31.78 15.15 -5.89
C GLU A 984 -30.75 16.16 -5.38
N LEU A 985 -30.51 17.19 -6.17
CA LEU A 985 -29.63 18.30 -5.85
C LEU A 985 -30.39 19.64 -5.88
N SER A 986 -29.95 20.62 -5.08
CA SER A 986 -30.46 21.98 -5.13
C SER A 986 -30.10 22.74 -6.43
N VAL A 987 -29.21 22.14 -7.24
CA VAL A 987 -28.82 22.58 -8.58
C VAL A 987 -29.18 21.48 -9.58
N ALA A 988 -30.01 21.81 -10.57
CA ALA A 988 -30.40 20.82 -11.58
C ALA A 988 -29.20 20.30 -12.36
N LEU A 989 -29.05 18.99 -12.45
CA LEU A 989 -28.07 18.37 -13.32
C LEU A 989 -28.50 18.54 -14.79
N LYS A 990 -27.53 18.72 -15.68
CA LYS A 990 -27.76 18.93 -17.11
C LYS A 990 -27.03 17.84 -17.90
N VAL A 991 -27.68 17.33 -18.92
CA VAL A 991 -27.17 16.25 -19.77
C VAL A 991 -27.15 16.68 -21.22
N ASP A 992 -26.00 16.62 -21.84
CA ASP A 992 -25.81 16.83 -23.26
C ASP A 992 -25.89 15.47 -23.97
N VAL A 993 -26.71 15.39 -25.04
CA VAL A 993 -26.92 14.16 -25.78
C VAL A 993 -26.55 14.33 -27.24
N LYS A 994 -25.87 13.34 -27.80
CA LYS A 994 -25.36 13.35 -29.17
C LYS A 994 -25.52 11.98 -29.79
N ALA A 995 -25.61 11.92 -31.11
CA ALA A 995 -25.67 10.65 -31.83
C ALA A 995 -24.87 10.73 -33.15
N GLY A 996 -24.25 9.64 -33.55
CA GLY A 996 -23.41 9.61 -34.75
C GLY A 996 -23.14 8.18 -35.23
N LYS A 997 -22.58 8.04 -36.42
CA LYS A 997 -22.22 6.70 -36.98
C LYS A 997 -21.00 6.09 -36.29
N ASN A 998 -20.17 6.91 -35.69
CA ASN A 998 -19.01 6.50 -34.93
C ASN A 998 -18.82 7.44 -33.72
N TRP A 999 -17.93 7.11 -32.83
CA TRP A 999 -17.74 7.89 -31.58
C TRP A 999 -17.19 9.30 -31.82
N ALA A 1000 -16.42 9.53 -32.89
CA ALA A 1000 -15.90 10.86 -33.22
C ALA A 1000 -16.96 11.80 -33.79
N ASP A 1001 -17.92 11.26 -34.54
CA ASP A 1001 -18.96 12.04 -35.25
C ASP A 1001 -20.17 12.38 -34.37
N MET A 1002 -20.13 12.02 -33.09
CA MET A 1002 -21.13 12.42 -32.10
C MET A 1002 -20.92 13.89 -31.73
N GLU A 1003 -21.56 14.80 -32.45
CA GLU A 1003 -21.51 16.25 -32.23
C GLU A 1003 -22.82 16.83 -31.67
#